data_f9ef3fbaa8af48fb22f0e1d9dc24320c
#
_entry.id   f9ef3fbaa8af48fb22f0e1d9dc24320c
#
_cell.length_a   1.000
_cell.length_b   1.000
_cell.length_c   1.000
_cell.angle_alpha   90.00
_cell.angle_beta   90.00
_cell.angle_gamma   90.00
#
_symmetry.space_group_name_H-M   'P 1'
#
loop_
_entity.id
_entity.type
_entity.pdbx_description
1 polymer ?
#
loop_
_entity_poly.entity_id
_entity_poly.type
_entity_poly.pdbx_seq_one_letter_code
_entity_poly.pdbx_strand_id
1 'polypeptide(L)'
;MSSPQHLSPELQAATTRDYPADWSDADTRAVDTARVLAAEAVQKCGSGHPGTAMSLAPLAYTLFQRVMNVDPNDTEWAGRDRFVLSPGHTSLTLYVQLFLGGFGLTMDDLKALRTWGSLTPGHPEYRHTKGIEITTGPLGQGLASAVGMAMAARRERYLFDPDAPAGESPFDHYIYVIASDGDMEEGVTSEASSLAGTQQLGNLIVFWDDNRISIEENTRIAFTEDVMARYRAYGWQVLDVPAGENVTAIEQAVAEAQADTTRPSFIRVRTVIGFPAPTKMNTGSVHGAALGADEVKATKEALGFDPEVDFFIDDAVLAHTRKLADRGAEKHAAWQKKVDQWAAANPDGKALFDRLAARKLPEGFDANLPTWEVGESVATRKASEATLQALGKTLPELWGGSADLAGSNNTFIKGDPSFGPEDITTETWTTTPGGRNLHFGIREHAMGAIMNGIALHGGTRPYGGTFLIFSDYMRPAVRLAALMRTDAYYVWTHDSIGLGEDGPTHQPVEQLAALRAIPGVSIIRPADANETAAAWRAALLYPESPKGLALSRQNLPVLPGTKEHATEGVARGAYVLVAGSKPVPDVILLGTGSEVQLAVEAAERLEQEGIAARVVSVPCLDWFAEQDADYQEAVLPQAVTARVSVEAGLALSWWRLLGSHGRAVSLEHFGASAPYQKLFEEFGITTDAVVAAAHDSIAASKS
;
A
#
# COMPACT_ATOMS: atom_id res chain seq x y z
N MET A 1 9.96 -48.24 13.75
CA MET A 1 8.59 -47.95 13.32
C MET A 1 7.93 -47.22 14.45
N SER A 2 7.92 -45.89 14.42
CA SER A 2 7.15 -45.06 15.38
C SER A 2 5.68 -45.22 15.01
N SER A 3 4.85 -45.61 15.97
CA SER A 3 3.41 -45.70 15.82
C SER A 3 2.86 -44.34 15.32
N PRO A 4 1.86 -44.32 14.42
CA PRO A 4 1.22 -43.07 14.02
C PRO A 4 0.75 -42.31 15.28
N GLN A 5 1.11 -41.05 15.38
CA GLN A 5 0.63 -40.22 16.49
C GLN A 5 -0.89 -40.31 16.50
N HIS A 6 -1.47 -40.80 17.61
CA HIS A 6 -2.92 -40.72 17.79
C HIS A 6 -3.30 -39.24 17.92
N LEU A 7 -3.90 -38.70 16.85
CA LEU A 7 -4.47 -37.35 16.89
C LEU A 7 -5.46 -37.26 18.04
N SER A 8 -5.46 -36.14 18.77
CA SER A 8 -6.52 -35.87 19.73
C SER A 8 -7.88 -35.87 19.04
N PRO A 9 -8.98 -36.13 19.76
CA PRO A 9 -10.32 -36.08 19.15
C PRO A 9 -10.61 -34.76 18.43
N GLU A 10 -10.09 -33.62 18.93
CA GLU A 10 -10.20 -32.33 18.28
C GLU A 10 -9.48 -32.26 16.93
N LEU A 11 -8.26 -32.76 16.85
CA LEU A 11 -7.49 -32.78 15.61
C LEU A 11 -8.08 -33.78 14.60
N GLN A 12 -8.63 -34.92 15.08
CA GLN A 12 -9.36 -35.84 14.21
C GLN A 12 -10.61 -35.19 13.61
N ALA A 13 -11.36 -34.43 14.39
CA ALA A 13 -12.52 -33.66 13.91
C ALA A 13 -12.10 -32.63 12.85
N ALA A 14 -11.01 -31.90 13.08
CA ALA A 14 -10.50 -30.88 12.16
C ALA A 14 -9.98 -31.43 10.82
N THR A 15 -9.70 -32.73 10.73
CA THR A 15 -9.25 -33.43 9.51
C THR A 15 -10.33 -34.31 8.89
N THR A 16 -11.59 -34.17 9.31
CA THR A 16 -12.71 -34.92 8.74
C THR A 16 -12.99 -34.43 7.32
N ARG A 17 -12.84 -35.35 6.35
CA ARG A 17 -13.13 -35.09 4.94
C ARG A 17 -14.63 -35.23 4.65
N ASP A 18 -15.19 -34.26 3.97
CA ASP A 18 -16.52 -34.31 3.38
C ASP A 18 -16.55 -33.48 2.09
N TYR A 19 -17.20 -34.00 1.07
CA TYR A 19 -17.15 -33.43 -0.26
C TYR A 19 -18.57 -33.21 -0.84
N PRO A 20 -18.78 -32.13 -1.61
CA PRO A 20 -20.03 -31.94 -2.36
C PRO A 20 -20.32 -33.09 -3.32
N ALA A 21 -21.57 -33.29 -3.65
CA ALA A 21 -22.03 -34.42 -4.50
C ALA A 21 -21.41 -34.40 -5.91
N ASP A 22 -21.00 -33.28 -6.41
CA ASP A 22 -20.36 -33.06 -7.71
C ASP A 22 -18.82 -33.05 -7.64
N TRP A 23 -18.23 -33.32 -6.45
CA TRP A 23 -16.80 -33.47 -6.27
C TRP A 23 -16.31 -34.79 -6.84
N SER A 24 -15.31 -34.76 -7.69
CA SER A 24 -14.76 -35.92 -8.37
C SER A 24 -13.46 -36.43 -7.77
N ASP A 25 -13.04 -37.63 -8.14
CA ASP A 25 -11.72 -38.17 -7.80
C ASP A 25 -10.57 -37.28 -8.34
N ALA A 26 -10.80 -36.58 -9.48
CA ALA A 26 -9.84 -35.66 -10.03
C ALA A 26 -9.67 -34.41 -9.15
N ASP A 27 -10.72 -33.91 -8.51
CA ASP A 27 -10.64 -32.82 -7.54
C ASP A 27 -9.83 -33.23 -6.30
N THR A 28 -10.15 -34.40 -5.74
CA THR A 28 -9.38 -34.95 -4.60
C THR A 28 -7.89 -35.10 -4.95
N ARG A 29 -7.60 -35.67 -6.12
CA ARG A 29 -6.23 -35.85 -6.59
C ARG A 29 -5.51 -34.54 -6.83
N ALA A 30 -6.21 -33.49 -7.31
CA ALA A 30 -5.65 -32.17 -7.50
C ALA A 30 -5.29 -31.49 -6.16
N VAL A 31 -6.16 -31.61 -5.15
CA VAL A 31 -5.87 -31.14 -3.79
C VAL A 31 -4.65 -31.84 -3.19
N ASP A 32 -4.59 -33.17 -3.29
CA ASP A 32 -3.46 -33.94 -2.77
C ASP A 32 -2.17 -33.65 -3.57
N THR A 33 -2.27 -33.42 -4.88
CA THR A 33 -1.15 -32.92 -5.71
C THR A 33 -0.64 -31.57 -5.22
N ALA A 34 -1.53 -30.65 -4.87
CA ALA A 34 -1.11 -29.34 -4.36
C ALA A 34 -0.32 -29.45 -3.06
N ARG A 35 -0.69 -30.36 -2.16
CA ARG A 35 0.05 -30.66 -0.92
C ARG A 35 1.45 -31.20 -1.20
N VAL A 36 1.53 -32.18 -2.09
CA VAL A 36 2.81 -32.83 -2.45
C VAL A 36 3.74 -31.82 -3.10
N LEU A 37 3.27 -31.04 -4.09
CA LEU A 37 4.07 -30.02 -4.76
C LEU A 37 4.58 -28.95 -3.78
N ALA A 38 3.75 -28.53 -2.81
CA ALA A 38 4.18 -27.58 -1.78
C ALA A 38 5.29 -28.15 -0.89
N ALA A 39 5.15 -29.41 -0.45
CA ALA A 39 6.18 -30.09 0.35
C ALA A 39 7.48 -30.28 -0.43
N GLU A 40 7.40 -30.73 -1.68
CA GLU A 40 8.57 -31.00 -2.55
C GLU A 40 9.31 -29.72 -2.94
N ALA A 41 8.58 -28.63 -3.26
CA ALA A 41 9.19 -27.35 -3.62
C ALA A 41 10.03 -26.80 -2.46
N VAL A 42 9.52 -26.85 -1.23
CA VAL A 42 10.26 -26.43 -0.03
C VAL A 42 11.40 -27.41 0.27
N GLN A 43 11.19 -28.71 0.13
CA GLN A 43 12.23 -29.70 0.34
C GLN A 43 13.40 -29.51 -0.63
N LYS A 44 13.12 -29.24 -1.89
CA LYS A 44 14.13 -28.96 -2.92
C LYS A 44 14.90 -27.68 -2.65
N CYS A 45 14.19 -26.61 -2.27
CA CYS A 45 14.80 -25.31 -1.94
C CYS A 45 15.59 -25.35 -0.63
N GLY A 46 15.20 -26.22 0.31
CA GLY A 46 15.77 -26.29 1.67
C GLY A 46 15.29 -25.17 2.59
N SER A 47 14.41 -24.27 2.13
CA SER A 47 13.87 -23.12 2.88
C SER A 47 12.46 -22.79 2.41
N GLY A 48 11.53 -22.54 3.33
CA GLY A 48 10.16 -22.16 3.00
C GLY A 48 9.15 -22.65 4.04
N HIS A 49 7.88 -22.48 3.71
CA HIS A 49 6.75 -22.72 4.62
C HIS A 49 5.77 -23.72 3.98
N PRO A 50 6.00 -25.05 4.14
CA PRO A 50 5.16 -26.05 3.47
C PRO A 50 3.85 -26.32 4.21
N GLY A 51 3.87 -26.25 5.55
CA GLY A 51 2.80 -26.79 6.39
C GLY A 51 1.44 -26.14 6.17
N THR A 52 1.38 -24.82 6.12
CA THR A 52 0.15 -24.08 5.85
C THR A 52 -0.33 -24.29 4.40
N ALA A 53 0.59 -24.35 3.42
CA ALA A 53 0.20 -24.63 2.03
C ALA A 53 -0.40 -26.05 1.88
N MET A 54 0.03 -27.00 2.69
CA MET A 54 -0.54 -28.35 2.72
C MET A 54 -1.93 -28.35 3.36
N SER A 55 -2.11 -27.72 4.52
CA SER A 55 -3.41 -27.70 5.22
C SER A 55 -4.47 -26.84 4.54
N LEU A 56 -4.08 -25.78 3.85
CA LEU A 56 -4.98 -24.90 3.10
C LEU A 56 -5.29 -25.39 1.66
N ALA A 57 -4.72 -26.50 1.22
CA ALA A 57 -4.93 -26.98 -0.15
C ALA A 57 -6.41 -27.16 -0.53
N PRO A 58 -7.30 -27.71 0.33
CA PRO A 58 -8.74 -27.79 0.01
C PRO A 58 -9.40 -26.44 -0.16
N LEU A 59 -9.14 -25.51 0.75
CA LEU A 59 -9.71 -24.15 0.69
C LEU A 59 -9.23 -23.39 -0.55
N ALA A 60 -7.92 -23.36 -0.79
CA ALA A 60 -7.33 -22.65 -1.92
C ALA A 60 -7.84 -23.23 -3.27
N TYR A 61 -7.87 -24.57 -3.36
CA TYR A 61 -8.42 -25.26 -4.54
C TYR A 61 -9.88 -24.88 -4.76
N THR A 62 -10.72 -24.94 -3.73
CA THR A 62 -12.15 -24.60 -3.82
C THR A 62 -12.33 -23.16 -4.29
N LEU A 63 -11.59 -22.20 -3.73
CA LEU A 63 -11.67 -20.80 -4.14
C LEU A 63 -11.34 -20.63 -5.63
N PHE A 64 -10.19 -21.15 -6.09
CA PHE A 64 -9.77 -20.97 -7.48
C PHE A 64 -10.57 -21.78 -8.48
N GLN A 65 -10.88 -23.03 -8.16
CA GLN A 65 -11.51 -23.93 -9.12
C GLN A 65 -13.04 -23.88 -9.14
N ARG A 66 -13.68 -23.40 -8.06
CA ARG A 66 -15.14 -23.53 -7.93
C ARG A 66 -15.86 -22.23 -7.58
N VAL A 67 -15.21 -21.28 -6.92
CA VAL A 67 -15.85 -20.08 -6.36
C VAL A 67 -15.58 -18.85 -7.22
N MET A 68 -14.31 -18.45 -7.33
CA MET A 68 -13.94 -17.15 -7.88
C MET A 68 -14.22 -17.01 -9.38
N ASN A 69 -14.56 -15.77 -9.76
CA ASN A 69 -14.63 -15.34 -11.14
C ASN A 69 -13.27 -14.79 -11.57
N VAL A 70 -12.44 -15.65 -12.15
CA VAL A 70 -11.10 -15.29 -12.64
C VAL A 70 -10.91 -15.84 -14.05
N ASP A 71 -10.12 -15.16 -14.86
CA ASP A 71 -9.70 -15.62 -16.17
C ASP A 71 -8.17 -15.74 -16.22
N PRO A 72 -7.59 -16.96 -16.26
CA PRO A 72 -6.15 -17.13 -16.35
C PRO A 72 -5.51 -16.47 -17.60
N ASN A 73 -6.29 -16.27 -18.66
CA ASN A 73 -5.83 -15.62 -19.88
C ASN A 73 -5.79 -14.10 -19.76
N ASP A 74 -6.67 -13.51 -18.91
CA ASP A 74 -6.73 -12.08 -18.64
C ASP A 74 -6.81 -11.80 -17.14
N THR A 75 -5.65 -11.70 -16.49
CA THR A 75 -5.54 -11.40 -15.06
C THR A 75 -5.78 -9.93 -14.70
N GLU A 76 -5.96 -9.06 -15.71
CA GLU A 76 -6.28 -7.64 -15.53
C GLU A 76 -7.76 -7.33 -15.79
N TRP A 77 -8.58 -8.35 -16.10
CA TRP A 77 -10.02 -8.21 -16.28
C TRP A 77 -10.66 -7.43 -15.11
N ALA A 78 -11.29 -6.31 -15.42
CA ALA A 78 -11.82 -5.40 -14.40
C ALA A 78 -12.92 -6.04 -13.52
N GLY A 79 -13.75 -6.91 -14.08
CA GLY A 79 -14.85 -7.59 -13.37
C GLY A 79 -14.43 -8.87 -12.63
N ARG A 80 -13.13 -9.19 -12.57
CA ARG A 80 -12.67 -10.37 -11.83
C ARG A 80 -12.82 -10.18 -10.32
N ASP A 81 -13.00 -11.26 -9.59
CA ASP A 81 -12.79 -11.29 -8.16
C ASP A 81 -11.30 -11.10 -7.84
N ARG A 82 -10.99 -10.58 -6.66
CA ARG A 82 -9.61 -10.39 -6.19
C ARG A 82 -9.28 -11.42 -5.12
N PHE A 83 -8.08 -11.98 -5.18
CA PHE A 83 -7.58 -12.89 -4.15
C PHE A 83 -6.36 -12.31 -3.44
N VAL A 84 -6.42 -12.26 -2.11
CA VAL A 84 -5.33 -11.79 -1.25
C VAL A 84 -4.88 -12.91 -0.32
N LEU A 85 -3.62 -13.33 -0.46
CA LEU A 85 -2.96 -14.19 0.51
C LEU A 85 -2.23 -13.29 1.53
N SER A 86 -2.87 -13.00 2.67
CA SER A 86 -2.31 -12.13 3.70
C SER A 86 -1.07 -12.75 4.37
N PRO A 87 -1.06 -14.06 4.74
CA PRO A 87 0.14 -14.72 5.23
C PRO A 87 1.08 -15.08 4.06
N GLY A 88 1.76 -14.08 3.51
CA GLY A 88 2.59 -14.23 2.30
C GLY A 88 3.71 -15.28 2.41
N HIS A 89 4.10 -15.66 3.63
CA HIS A 89 5.09 -16.71 3.86
C HIS A 89 4.64 -18.09 3.31
N THR A 90 3.32 -18.37 3.31
CA THR A 90 2.77 -19.57 2.69
C THR A 90 2.53 -19.39 1.18
N SER A 91 3.45 -18.77 0.48
CA SER A 91 3.31 -18.39 -0.95
C SER A 91 2.91 -19.55 -1.87
N LEU A 92 3.31 -20.79 -1.53
CA LEU A 92 2.93 -21.99 -2.29
C LEU A 92 1.42 -22.27 -2.26
N THR A 93 0.70 -21.81 -1.24
CA THR A 93 -0.78 -21.84 -1.25
C THR A 93 -1.33 -21.15 -2.50
N LEU A 94 -0.71 -20.06 -2.95
CA LEU A 94 -1.11 -19.32 -4.14
C LEU A 94 -0.40 -19.84 -5.40
N TYR A 95 0.93 -20.04 -5.38
CA TYR A 95 1.68 -20.42 -6.58
C TYR A 95 1.22 -21.75 -7.17
N VAL A 96 0.89 -22.72 -6.33
CA VAL A 96 0.38 -24.01 -6.80
C VAL A 96 -0.98 -23.85 -7.48
N GLN A 97 -1.88 -22.99 -6.96
CA GLN A 97 -3.16 -22.73 -7.62
C GLN A 97 -2.99 -21.98 -8.94
N LEU A 98 -2.07 -21.02 -9.02
CA LEU A 98 -1.73 -20.33 -10.28
C LEU A 98 -1.15 -21.30 -11.31
N PHE A 99 -0.31 -22.24 -10.88
CA PHE A 99 0.21 -23.31 -11.74
C PHE A 99 -0.91 -24.23 -12.23
N LEU A 100 -1.72 -24.79 -11.34
CA LEU A 100 -2.81 -25.70 -11.66
C LEU A 100 -3.87 -25.01 -12.56
N GLY A 101 -4.22 -23.76 -12.24
CA GLY A 101 -5.23 -22.99 -12.96
C GLY A 101 -4.80 -22.46 -14.31
N GLY A 102 -3.51 -22.44 -14.63
CA GLY A 102 -3.04 -21.99 -15.95
C GLY A 102 -2.69 -20.53 -16.08
N PHE A 103 -2.30 -19.86 -14.99
CA PHE A 103 -1.93 -18.44 -14.98
C PHE A 103 -0.52 -18.16 -15.55
N GLY A 104 0.16 -19.18 -16.08
CA GLY A 104 1.45 -19.02 -16.74
C GLY A 104 2.64 -19.61 -15.98
N LEU A 105 2.50 -19.98 -14.70
CA LEU A 105 3.54 -20.72 -13.99
C LEU A 105 3.69 -22.15 -14.56
N THR A 106 4.92 -22.64 -14.58
CA THR A 106 5.31 -23.96 -15.03
C THR A 106 5.80 -24.81 -13.84
N MET A 107 5.97 -26.10 -14.05
CA MET A 107 6.58 -26.97 -13.04
C MET A 107 8.03 -26.55 -12.70
N ASP A 108 8.76 -26.01 -13.66
CA ASP A 108 10.13 -25.55 -13.44
C ASP A 108 10.15 -24.28 -12.59
N ASP A 109 9.13 -23.42 -12.65
CA ASP A 109 8.98 -22.28 -11.75
C ASP A 109 8.76 -22.74 -10.30
N LEU A 110 7.93 -23.77 -10.06
CA LEU A 110 7.75 -24.34 -8.72
C LEU A 110 9.04 -24.97 -8.20
N LYS A 111 9.80 -25.66 -9.07
CA LYS A 111 11.12 -26.22 -8.73
C LYS A 111 12.17 -25.15 -8.44
N ALA A 112 11.98 -23.94 -8.98
CA ALA A 112 12.87 -22.80 -8.82
C ALA A 112 12.46 -21.88 -7.64
N LEU A 113 11.59 -22.34 -6.73
CA LEU A 113 11.14 -21.58 -5.55
C LEU A 113 12.33 -20.90 -4.87
N ARG A 114 12.21 -19.58 -4.60
CA ARG A 114 13.21 -18.75 -3.89
C ARG A 114 14.60 -18.70 -4.56
N THR A 115 14.71 -19.00 -5.84
CA THR A 115 15.97 -18.84 -6.57
C THR A 115 16.02 -17.48 -7.28
N TRP A 116 17.23 -16.96 -7.53
CA TRP A 116 17.41 -15.67 -8.18
C TRP A 116 16.71 -15.62 -9.55
N GLY A 117 15.83 -14.63 -9.73
CA GLY A 117 15.12 -14.40 -10.99
C GLY A 117 13.95 -15.34 -11.25
N SER A 118 13.58 -16.24 -10.29
CA SER A 118 12.41 -17.09 -10.44
C SER A 118 11.10 -16.34 -10.32
N LEU A 119 10.05 -16.86 -10.97
CA LEU A 119 8.69 -16.35 -10.85
C LEU A 119 7.98 -16.76 -9.54
N THR A 120 8.69 -17.48 -8.66
CA THR A 120 8.17 -17.94 -7.37
C THR A 120 9.07 -17.45 -6.23
N PRO A 121 9.12 -16.15 -5.96
CA PRO A 121 9.84 -15.58 -4.83
C PRO A 121 9.31 -16.13 -3.50
N GLY A 122 10.03 -15.88 -2.40
CA GLY A 122 9.68 -16.42 -1.08
C GLY A 122 8.33 -15.96 -0.54
N HIS A 123 7.86 -14.81 -0.97
CA HIS A 123 6.56 -14.21 -0.68
C HIS A 123 5.98 -13.66 -1.98
N PRO A 124 4.65 -13.56 -2.14
CA PRO A 124 4.04 -13.02 -3.36
C PRO A 124 4.49 -11.58 -3.62
N GLU A 125 4.84 -11.29 -4.87
CA GLU A 125 5.25 -9.95 -5.29
C GLU A 125 4.35 -9.47 -6.45
N TYR A 126 3.71 -8.32 -6.25
CA TYR A 126 2.85 -7.68 -7.23
C TYR A 126 3.63 -7.33 -8.50
N ARG A 127 3.07 -7.60 -9.67
CA ARG A 127 3.68 -7.43 -11.00
C ARG A 127 4.91 -8.31 -11.29
N HIS A 128 5.38 -9.14 -10.35
CA HIS A 128 6.46 -10.08 -10.60
C HIS A 128 5.92 -11.42 -11.14
N THR A 129 4.87 -11.92 -10.51
CA THR A 129 4.19 -13.16 -10.93
C THR A 129 2.79 -12.82 -11.42
N LYS A 130 2.41 -13.29 -12.61
CA LYS A 130 1.08 -13.08 -13.19
C LYS A 130 -0.01 -13.64 -12.27
N GLY A 131 -1.06 -12.87 -12.01
CA GLY A 131 -2.17 -13.26 -11.13
C GLY A 131 -1.97 -12.93 -9.65
N ILE A 132 -0.89 -12.23 -9.27
CA ILE A 132 -0.66 -11.73 -7.92
C ILE A 132 -1.25 -10.31 -7.80
N GLU A 133 -2.21 -10.14 -6.89
CA GLU A 133 -2.91 -8.87 -6.68
C GLU A 133 -2.16 -7.90 -5.76
N ILE A 134 -1.29 -8.41 -4.87
CA ILE A 134 -0.60 -7.62 -3.86
C ILE A 134 0.69 -8.31 -3.40
N THR A 135 1.71 -7.52 -3.07
CA THR A 135 2.89 -7.98 -2.34
C THR A 135 2.56 -8.15 -0.87
N THR A 136 2.73 -9.36 -0.34
CA THR A 136 2.54 -9.69 1.08
C THR A 136 3.81 -10.28 1.68
N GLY A 137 3.81 -10.49 3.00
CA GLY A 137 4.97 -10.95 3.76
C GLY A 137 4.95 -10.35 5.17
N PRO A 138 4.91 -9.00 5.33
CA PRO A 138 4.52 -8.41 6.61
C PRO A 138 3.06 -8.73 6.91
N LEU A 139 2.83 -9.46 8.02
CA LEU A 139 1.50 -9.92 8.42
C LEU A 139 0.54 -8.75 8.67
N GLY A 140 -0.73 -8.97 8.47
CA GLY A 140 -1.79 -7.96 8.58
C GLY A 140 -1.92 -7.00 7.39
N GLN A 141 -0.84 -6.77 6.63
CA GLN A 141 -0.85 -5.83 5.50
C GLN A 141 -1.78 -6.28 4.37
N GLY A 142 -1.81 -7.59 4.09
CA GLY A 142 -2.69 -8.16 3.06
C GLY A 142 -4.16 -7.96 3.39
N LEU A 143 -4.60 -8.33 4.59
CA LEU A 143 -5.98 -8.14 5.03
C LEU A 143 -6.37 -6.66 5.05
N ALA A 144 -5.51 -5.80 5.62
CA ALA A 144 -5.79 -4.36 5.68
C ALA A 144 -5.88 -3.73 4.28
N SER A 145 -5.04 -4.15 3.34
CA SER A 145 -5.15 -3.70 1.94
C SER A 145 -6.39 -4.27 1.24
N ALA A 146 -6.82 -5.49 1.55
CA ALA A 146 -8.05 -6.06 1.01
C ALA A 146 -9.30 -5.25 1.43
N VAL A 147 -9.29 -4.65 2.64
CA VAL A 147 -10.33 -3.68 3.03
C VAL A 147 -10.34 -2.51 2.05
N GLY A 148 -9.17 -1.98 1.68
CA GLY A 148 -9.05 -0.92 0.67
C GLY A 148 -9.56 -1.33 -0.72
N MET A 149 -9.25 -2.56 -1.15
CA MET A 149 -9.79 -3.10 -2.41
C MET A 149 -11.33 -3.17 -2.39
N ALA A 150 -11.90 -3.63 -1.27
CA ALA A 150 -13.36 -3.72 -1.12
C ALA A 150 -14.03 -2.34 -1.09
N MET A 151 -13.38 -1.33 -0.48
CA MET A 151 -13.83 0.06 -0.52
C MET A 151 -13.79 0.62 -1.95
N ALA A 152 -12.70 0.36 -2.69
CA ALA A 152 -12.54 0.81 -4.08
C ALA A 152 -13.60 0.18 -5.00
N ALA A 153 -13.84 -1.12 -4.89
CA ALA A 153 -14.88 -1.83 -5.63
C ALA A 153 -16.25 -1.20 -5.39
N ARG A 154 -16.63 -0.93 -4.13
CA ARG A 154 -17.89 -0.26 -3.81
C ARG A 154 -17.93 1.16 -4.39
N ARG A 155 -16.82 1.92 -4.28
CA ARG A 155 -16.72 3.27 -4.84
C ARG A 155 -16.93 3.28 -6.34
N GLU A 156 -16.28 2.39 -7.08
CA GLU A 156 -16.44 2.24 -8.53
C GLU A 156 -17.85 1.87 -8.91
N ARG A 157 -18.42 0.91 -8.21
CA ARG A 157 -19.80 0.48 -8.42
C ARG A 157 -20.77 1.65 -8.34
N TYR A 158 -20.61 2.54 -7.33
CA TYR A 158 -21.44 3.74 -7.18
C TYR A 158 -21.08 4.87 -8.14
N LEU A 159 -19.84 4.94 -8.60
CA LEU A 159 -19.41 5.93 -9.59
C LEU A 159 -20.01 5.64 -10.98
N PHE A 160 -20.15 4.36 -11.33
CA PHE A 160 -20.55 3.96 -12.67
C PHE A 160 -21.99 3.48 -12.78
N ASP A 161 -22.51 2.79 -11.76
CA ASP A 161 -23.80 2.12 -11.83
C ASP A 161 -24.51 2.12 -10.47
N PRO A 162 -24.83 3.31 -9.90
CA PRO A 162 -25.37 3.44 -8.54
C PRO A 162 -26.72 2.79 -8.33
N ASP A 163 -27.58 2.73 -9.37
CA ASP A 163 -28.98 2.31 -9.28
C ASP A 163 -29.20 0.83 -9.54
N ALA A 164 -28.19 0.07 -9.99
CA ALA A 164 -28.35 -1.35 -10.25
C ALA A 164 -28.59 -2.13 -8.95
N PRO A 165 -29.44 -3.18 -8.94
CA PRO A 165 -29.55 -4.09 -7.81
C PRO A 165 -28.21 -4.78 -7.49
N ALA A 166 -28.01 -5.16 -6.22
CA ALA A 166 -26.81 -5.89 -5.81
C ALA A 166 -26.65 -7.21 -6.61
N GLY A 167 -25.45 -7.46 -7.15
CA GLY A 167 -25.11 -8.63 -7.98
C GLY A 167 -25.51 -8.50 -9.46
N GLU A 168 -26.19 -7.44 -9.86
CA GLU A 168 -26.58 -7.23 -11.26
C GLU A 168 -25.65 -6.29 -12.03
N SER A 169 -24.93 -5.42 -11.33
CA SER A 169 -23.97 -4.50 -11.95
C SER A 169 -22.73 -5.21 -12.50
N PRO A 170 -22.19 -4.79 -13.65
CA PRO A 170 -20.89 -5.30 -14.12
C PRO A 170 -19.72 -4.90 -13.22
N PHE A 171 -19.93 -4.00 -12.28
CA PHE A 171 -18.91 -3.53 -11.32
C PHE A 171 -18.99 -4.26 -9.98
N ASP A 172 -19.92 -5.19 -9.80
CA ASP A 172 -19.99 -6.04 -8.61
C ASP A 172 -18.98 -7.19 -8.70
N HIS A 173 -18.12 -7.30 -7.69
CA HIS A 173 -17.19 -8.42 -7.51
C HIS A 173 -16.76 -8.53 -6.04
N TYR A 174 -16.20 -9.68 -5.69
CA TYR A 174 -15.77 -10.00 -4.33
C TYR A 174 -14.25 -9.86 -4.15
N ILE A 175 -13.85 -9.57 -2.91
CA ILE A 175 -12.48 -9.62 -2.45
C ILE A 175 -12.37 -10.79 -1.46
N TYR A 176 -11.63 -11.83 -1.84
CA TYR A 176 -11.38 -13.02 -1.03
C TYR A 176 -10.01 -12.93 -0.38
N VAL A 177 -9.95 -13.20 0.90
CA VAL A 177 -8.71 -13.12 1.69
C VAL A 177 -8.50 -14.41 2.46
N ILE A 178 -7.30 -14.98 2.40
CA ILE A 178 -6.85 -15.94 3.40
C ILE A 178 -5.97 -15.20 4.39
N ALA A 179 -6.26 -15.33 5.68
CA ALA A 179 -5.52 -14.75 6.80
C ALA A 179 -5.10 -15.85 7.78
N SER A 180 -4.03 -15.62 8.54
CA SER A 180 -3.49 -16.57 9.52
C SER A 180 -3.68 -16.10 10.95
N ASP A 181 -3.29 -16.94 11.93
CA ASP A 181 -3.23 -16.56 13.35
C ASP A 181 -2.36 -15.30 13.54
N GLY A 182 -1.20 -15.23 12.89
CA GLY A 182 -0.33 -14.07 12.96
C GLY A 182 -0.95 -12.80 12.36
N ASP A 183 -1.76 -12.90 11.30
CA ASP A 183 -2.54 -11.75 10.83
C ASP A 183 -3.53 -11.28 11.90
N MET A 184 -4.13 -12.19 12.66
CA MET A 184 -5.08 -11.84 13.73
C MET A 184 -4.39 -11.18 14.94
N GLU A 185 -3.11 -11.45 15.17
CA GLU A 185 -2.31 -10.83 16.23
C GLU A 185 -1.86 -9.41 15.87
N GLU A 186 -1.74 -9.08 14.59
CA GLU A 186 -1.29 -7.76 14.12
C GLU A 186 -2.30 -6.64 14.42
N GLY A 187 -1.80 -5.53 14.99
CA GLY A 187 -2.61 -4.36 15.31
C GLY A 187 -3.30 -3.75 14.09
N VAL A 188 -2.61 -3.69 12.94
CA VAL A 188 -3.15 -3.14 11.69
C VAL A 188 -4.39 -3.90 11.20
N THR A 189 -4.44 -5.21 11.44
CA THR A 189 -5.61 -6.04 11.14
C THR A 189 -6.82 -5.61 11.95
N SER A 190 -6.63 -5.35 13.25
CA SER A 190 -7.70 -4.87 14.13
C SER A 190 -8.22 -3.50 13.72
N GLU A 191 -7.32 -2.57 13.37
CA GLU A 191 -7.68 -1.24 12.87
C GLU A 191 -8.53 -1.34 11.58
N ALA A 192 -8.05 -2.10 10.60
CA ALA A 192 -8.70 -2.23 9.30
C ALA A 192 -10.02 -3.00 9.39
N SER A 193 -10.08 -4.10 10.16
CA SER A 193 -11.29 -4.92 10.33
C SER A 193 -12.40 -4.17 11.06
N SER A 194 -12.05 -3.36 12.08
CA SER A 194 -13.01 -2.48 12.74
C SER A 194 -13.61 -1.47 11.76
N LEU A 195 -12.78 -0.86 10.91
CA LEU A 195 -13.27 0.07 9.89
C LEU A 195 -14.14 -0.63 8.83
N ALA A 196 -13.76 -1.84 8.39
CA ALA A 196 -14.52 -2.61 7.42
C ALA A 196 -15.94 -2.96 7.92
N GLY A 197 -16.07 -3.28 9.22
CA GLY A 197 -17.38 -3.47 9.84
C GLY A 197 -18.21 -2.19 9.86
N THR A 198 -17.60 -1.06 10.27
CA THR A 198 -18.25 0.27 10.22
C THR A 198 -18.70 0.63 8.81
N GLN A 199 -17.89 0.30 7.82
CA GLN A 199 -18.18 0.54 6.40
C GLN A 199 -19.16 -0.48 5.80
N GLN A 200 -19.54 -1.55 6.52
CA GLN A 200 -20.47 -2.57 6.04
C GLN A 200 -20.07 -3.18 4.68
N LEU A 201 -18.79 -3.58 4.52
CA LEU A 201 -18.21 -4.03 3.24
C LEU A 201 -18.65 -5.46 2.88
N GLY A 202 -19.89 -5.65 2.42
CA GLY A 202 -20.46 -6.96 2.10
C GLY A 202 -19.79 -7.71 0.94
N ASN A 203 -18.87 -7.06 0.22
CA ASN A 203 -18.07 -7.68 -0.84
C ASN A 203 -16.70 -8.20 -0.35
N LEU A 204 -16.41 -8.16 0.97
CA LEU A 204 -15.19 -8.64 1.58
C LEU A 204 -15.44 -9.94 2.33
N ILE A 205 -14.74 -11.02 1.93
CA ILE A 205 -14.86 -12.35 2.53
C ILE A 205 -13.47 -12.80 2.99
N VAL A 206 -13.29 -12.97 4.29
CA VAL A 206 -12.01 -13.35 4.91
C VAL A 206 -12.11 -14.75 5.50
N PHE A 207 -11.18 -15.62 5.12
CA PHE A 207 -10.99 -16.95 5.70
C PHE A 207 -9.81 -16.89 6.67
N TRP A 208 -10.05 -17.23 7.92
CA TRP A 208 -9.01 -17.33 8.93
C TRP A 208 -8.58 -18.79 9.09
N ASP A 209 -7.32 -19.07 8.74
CA ASP A 209 -6.65 -20.34 9.02
C ASP A 209 -6.36 -20.46 10.53
N ASP A 210 -7.34 -21.00 11.29
CA ASP A 210 -7.19 -21.30 12.72
C ASP A 210 -6.44 -22.63 12.88
N ASN A 211 -5.11 -22.61 12.65
CA ASN A 211 -4.28 -23.80 12.86
C ASN A 211 -3.59 -23.84 14.23
N ARG A 212 -3.52 -22.72 14.93
CA ARG A 212 -2.96 -22.53 16.28
C ARG A 212 -1.46 -22.83 16.41
N ILE A 213 -0.72 -22.77 15.31
CA ILE A 213 0.72 -23.01 15.29
C ILE A 213 1.43 -21.86 14.59
N SER A 214 2.47 -21.36 15.26
CA SER A 214 3.42 -20.38 14.72
C SER A 214 4.84 -20.95 14.71
N ILE A 215 5.84 -20.10 14.44
CA ILE A 215 7.25 -20.48 14.54
C ILE A 215 7.62 -20.89 15.97
N GLU A 216 7.01 -20.27 16.99
CA GLU A 216 7.22 -20.56 18.40
C GLU A 216 6.29 -21.67 18.95
N GLU A 217 5.80 -22.57 18.07
CA GLU A 217 4.87 -23.66 18.37
C GLU A 217 3.43 -23.18 18.58
N ASN A 218 2.74 -23.62 19.62
CA ASN A 218 1.33 -23.35 19.85
C ASN A 218 1.11 -21.87 20.19
N THR A 219 0.28 -21.20 19.39
CA THR A 219 -0.01 -19.76 19.54
C THR A 219 -0.58 -19.39 20.91
N ARG A 220 -1.13 -20.35 21.67
CA ARG A 220 -1.69 -20.11 23.00
C ARG A 220 -0.69 -19.49 23.97
N ILE A 221 0.62 -19.63 23.73
CA ILE A 221 1.65 -19.01 24.59
C ILE A 221 1.58 -17.46 24.52
N ALA A 222 1.13 -16.90 23.40
CA ALA A 222 1.05 -15.45 23.17
C ALA A 222 -0.37 -14.95 22.86
N PHE A 223 -1.30 -15.84 22.45
CA PHE A 223 -2.57 -15.48 21.85
C PHE A 223 -3.70 -16.39 22.34
N THR A 224 -4.61 -15.86 23.17
CA THR A 224 -5.69 -16.64 23.83
C THR A 224 -7.07 -16.02 23.67
N GLU A 225 -7.21 -14.95 22.90
CA GLU A 225 -8.49 -14.26 22.75
C GLU A 225 -9.49 -15.04 21.89
N ASP A 226 -10.78 -14.74 22.06
CA ASP A 226 -11.83 -15.22 21.16
C ASP A 226 -11.93 -14.30 19.92
N VAL A 227 -11.19 -14.66 18.87
CA VAL A 227 -11.15 -13.91 17.61
C VAL A 227 -12.54 -13.81 16.98
N MET A 228 -13.34 -14.88 17.03
CA MET A 228 -14.69 -14.85 16.46
C MET A 228 -15.60 -13.86 17.21
N ALA A 229 -15.50 -13.76 18.53
CA ALA A 229 -16.23 -12.76 19.31
C ALA A 229 -15.76 -11.34 18.99
N ARG A 230 -14.44 -11.13 18.77
CA ARG A 230 -13.87 -9.84 18.34
C ARG A 230 -14.47 -9.39 17.01
N TYR A 231 -14.54 -10.28 16.01
CA TYR A 231 -15.11 -9.95 14.71
C TYR A 231 -16.64 -9.72 14.76
N ARG A 232 -17.37 -10.46 15.61
CA ARG A 232 -18.78 -10.14 15.89
C ARG A 232 -18.95 -8.73 16.47
N ALA A 233 -18.06 -8.33 17.37
CA ALA A 233 -18.07 -6.99 17.97
C ALA A 233 -17.74 -5.89 16.93
N TYR A 234 -16.99 -6.19 15.89
CA TYR A 234 -16.77 -5.29 14.76
C TYR A 234 -17.98 -5.17 13.82
N GLY A 235 -19.03 -5.99 14.00
CA GLY A 235 -20.22 -5.99 13.15
C GLY A 235 -20.13 -6.89 11.92
N TRP A 236 -19.15 -7.80 11.86
CA TRP A 236 -19.01 -8.77 10.78
C TRP A 236 -19.99 -9.94 10.90
N GLN A 237 -20.40 -10.52 9.77
CA GLN A 237 -20.91 -11.89 9.74
C GLN A 237 -19.76 -12.84 10.13
N VAL A 238 -20.02 -13.75 11.06
CA VAL A 238 -18.98 -14.70 11.53
C VAL A 238 -19.50 -16.12 11.38
N LEU A 239 -18.83 -16.87 10.50
CA LEU A 239 -19.14 -18.25 10.15
C LEU A 239 -18.04 -19.20 10.66
N ASP A 240 -18.37 -20.48 10.77
CA ASP A 240 -17.50 -21.50 11.33
C ASP A 240 -17.42 -22.74 10.41
N VAL A 241 -16.21 -23.07 9.96
CA VAL A 241 -15.87 -24.31 9.28
C VAL A 241 -14.97 -25.12 10.22
N PRO A 242 -15.53 -26.09 10.98
CA PRO A 242 -14.80 -26.79 12.04
C PRO A 242 -13.75 -27.77 11.53
N ALA A 243 -13.73 -28.07 10.23
CA ALA A 243 -12.73 -28.93 9.59
C ALA A 243 -12.33 -28.38 8.23
N GLY A 244 -11.07 -27.99 8.06
CA GLY A 244 -10.53 -27.48 6.80
C GLY A 244 -10.53 -28.50 5.65
N GLU A 245 -10.69 -29.77 5.97
CA GLU A 245 -10.86 -30.87 5.01
C GLU A 245 -12.32 -31.05 4.53
N ASN A 246 -13.28 -30.36 5.14
CA ASN A 246 -14.71 -30.43 4.79
C ASN A 246 -15.04 -29.37 3.74
N VAL A 247 -14.89 -29.73 2.47
CA VAL A 247 -15.17 -28.86 1.33
C VAL A 247 -16.66 -28.47 1.25
N THR A 248 -17.56 -29.38 1.61
CA THR A 248 -19.01 -29.08 1.69
C THR A 248 -19.28 -27.92 2.63
N ALA A 249 -18.67 -27.93 3.82
CA ALA A 249 -18.81 -26.83 4.79
C ALA A 249 -18.15 -25.52 4.30
N ILE A 250 -17.02 -25.61 3.59
CA ILE A 250 -16.37 -24.45 2.98
C ILE A 250 -17.30 -23.81 1.95
N GLU A 251 -17.87 -24.57 1.02
CA GLU A 251 -18.79 -24.05 0.00
C GLU A 251 -20.06 -23.46 0.60
N GLN A 252 -20.62 -24.09 1.63
CA GLN A 252 -21.76 -23.56 2.35
C GLN A 252 -21.46 -22.21 3.01
N ALA A 253 -20.32 -22.10 3.70
CA ALA A 253 -19.90 -20.86 4.32
C ALA A 253 -19.66 -19.74 3.29
N VAL A 254 -19.09 -20.08 2.12
CA VAL A 254 -18.96 -19.13 1.00
C VAL A 254 -20.31 -18.65 0.51
N ALA A 255 -21.26 -19.57 0.28
CA ALA A 255 -22.59 -19.21 -0.18
C ALA A 255 -23.35 -18.33 0.82
N GLU A 256 -23.23 -18.61 2.13
CA GLU A 256 -23.78 -17.75 3.19
C GLU A 256 -23.12 -16.36 3.23
N ALA A 257 -21.79 -16.30 3.04
CA ALA A 257 -21.05 -15.04 2.99
C ALA A 257 -21.47 -14.20 1.78
N GLN A 258 -21.60 -14.80 0.60
CA GLN A 258 -22.04 -14.10 -0.61
C GLN A 258 -23.50 -13.63 -0.55
N ALA A 259 -24.34 -14.30 0.23
CA ALA A 259 -25.73 -13.92 0.43
C ALA A 259 -25.90 -12.69 1.34
N ASP A 260 -24.95 -12.41 2.23
CA ASP A 260 -24.95 -11.22 3.10
C ASP A 260 -24.17 -10.06 2.46
N THR A 261 -24.86 -9.25 1.69
CA THR A 261 -24.27 -8.08 1.03
C THR A 261 -24.18 -6.83 1.95
N THR A 262 -24.62 -6.94 3.20
CA THR A 262 -24.77 -5.80 4.11
C THR A 262 -23.59 -5.62 5.07
N ARG A 263 -22.72 -6.61 5.20
CA ARG A 263 -21.56 -6.59 6.11
C ARG A 263 -20.48 -7.54 5.62
N PRO A 264 -19.20 -7.29 5.98
CA PRO A 264 -18.12 -8.21 5.63
C PRO A 264 -18.26 -9.55 6.35
N SER A 265 -17.74 -10.62 5.74
CA SER A 265 -17.81 -11.97 6.28
C SER A 265 -16.46 -12.48 6.73
N PHE A 266 -16.43 -13.04 7.95
CA PHE A 266 -15.28 -13.68 8.56
C PHE A 266 -15.57 -15.15 8.81
N ILE A 267 -14.83 -16.04 8.12
CA ILE A 267 -15.03 -17.48 8.13
C ILE A 267 -13.83 -18.12 8.84
N ARG A 268 -14.01 -18.63 10.06
CA ARG A 268 -13.00 -19.46 10.70
C ARG A 268 -12.93 -20.80 9.97
N VAL A 269 -11.72 -21.21 9.58
CA VAL A 269 -11.43 -22.52 9.01
C VAL A 269 -10.45 -23.24 9.93
N ARG A 270 -10.91 -24.22 10.68
CA ARG A 270 -10.05 -25.01 11.58
C ARG A 270 -9.22 -25.99 10.79
N THR A 271 -7.92 -25.80 10.73
CA THR A 271 -7.00 -26.66 10.01
C THR A 271 -5.98 -27.35 10.94
N VAL A 272 -5.24 -28.31 10.42
CA VAL A 272 -4.09 -28.91 11.08
C VAL A 272 -2.87 -28.69 10.20
N ILE A 273 -1.99 -27.79 10.63
CA ILE A 273 -0.81 -27.42 9.85
C ILE A 273 0.02 -28.66 9.48
N GLY A 274 0.42 -28.75 8.20
CA GLY A 274 1.21 -29.87 7.68
C GLY A 274 0.44 -31.16 7.48
N PHE A 275 -0.91 -31.16 7.60
CA PHE A 275 -1.71 -32.36 7.31
C PHE A 275 -1.55 -32.76 5.83
N PRO A 276 -1.31 -34.05 5.50
CA PRO A 276 -1.28 -35.23 6.38
C PRO A 276 0.13 -35.77 6.68
N ALA A 277 1.13 -34.92 6.89
CA ALA A 277 2.49 -35.38 7.23
C ALA A 277 2.48 -36.27 8.49
N PRO A 278 2.92 -37.57 8.40
CA PRO A 278 2.64 -38.54 9.45
C PRO A 278 3.25 -38.24 10.81
N THR A 279 4.42 -37.58 10.87
CA THR A 279 5.12 -37.35 12.14
C THR A 279 5.31 -35.89 12.51
N LYS A 280 5.10 -34.96 11.55
CA LYS A 280 5.38 -33.53 11.74
C LYS A 280 4.15 -32.64 11.76
N MET A 281 2.97 -33.09 11.32
CA MET A 281 1.77 -32.27 11.38
C MET A 281 1.49 -31.72 12.78
N ASN A 282 0.88 -30.56 12.87
CA ASN A 282 0.55 -29.85 14.10
C ASN A 282 1.78 -29.51 14.97
N THR A 283 2.90 -29.17 14.35
CA THR A 283 4.13 -28.72 15.04
C THR A 283 4.67 -27.46 14.39
N GLY A 284 5.40 -26.63 15.15
CA GLY A 284 6.12 -25.47 14.61
C GLY A 284 7.18 -25.83 13.56
N SER A 285 7.70 -27.09 13.60
CA SER A 285 8.71 -27.56 12.66
C SER A 285 8.24 -27.62 11.19
N VAL A 286 6.91 -27.71 10.93
CA VAL A 286 6.38 -27.66 9.56
C VAL A 286 5.98 -26.24 9.15
N HIS A 287 5.98 -25.29 10.08
CA HIS A 287 5.60 -23.92 9.79
C HIS A 287 6.61 -23.27 8.84
N GLY A 288 7.89 -23.26 9.17
CA GLY A 288 8.91 -22.48 8.47
C GLY A 288 10.16 -23.28 8.02
N ALA A 289 10.09 -24.59 7.91
CA ALA A 289 11.21 -25.44 7.51
C ALA A 289 10.80 -26.57 6.57
N ALA A 290 11.77 -27.11 5.83
CA ALA A 290 11.56 -28.31 5.02
C ALA A 290 11.16 -29.50 5.88
N LEU A 291 10.27 -30.35 5.37
CA LEU A 291 9.81 -31.56 6.09
C LEU A 291 10.93 -32.56 6.36
N GLY A 292 11.96 -32.61 5.50
CA GLY A 292 12.92 -33.67 5.43
C GLY A 292 12.50 -34.77 4.46
N ALA A 293 13.48 -35.37 3.78
CA ALA A 293 13.26 -36.32 2.68
C ALA A 293 12.37 -37.51 3.09
N ASP A 294 12.60 -38.07 4.27
CA ASP A 294 11.83 -39.23 4.76
C ASP A 294 10.37 -38.85 5.04
N GLU A 295 10.11 -37.66 5.60
CA GLU A 295 8.74 -37.18 5.88
C GLU A 295 8.01 -36.85 4.60
N VAL A 296 8.69 -36.26 3.58
CA VAL A 296 8.09 -36.03 2.25
C VAL A 296 7.68 -37.38 1.62
N LYS A 297 8.55 -38.40 1.64
CA LYS A 297 8.24 -39.74 1.13
C LYS A 297 7.03 -40.35 1.86
N ALA A 298 7.05 -40.33 3.19
CA ALA A 298 5.94 -40.83 4.00
C ALA A 298 4.60 -40.06 3.74
N THR A 299 4.67 -38.76 3.50
CA THR A 299 3.50 -37.95 3.12
C THR A 299 2.97 -38.35 1.74
N LYS A 300 3.85 -38.58 0.77
CA LYS A 300 3.49 -39.05 -0.58
C LYS A 300 2.82 -40.44 -0.51
N GLU A 301 3.39 -41.37 0.25
CA GLU A 301 2.78 -42.70 0.48
C GLU A 301 1.38 -42.60 1.11
N ALA A 302 1.20 -41.71 2.12
CA ALA A 302 -0.08 -41.52 2.77
C ALA A 302 -1.15 -40.95 1.82
N LEU A 303 -0.74 -40.23 0.77
CA LEU A 303 -1.59 -39.63 -0.27
C LEU A 303 -1.68 -40.49 -1.56
N GLY A 304 -1.05 -41.69 -1.56
CA GLY A 304 -1.07 -42.59 -2.71
C GLY A 304 -0.24 -42.13 -3.90
N PHE A 305 0.85 -41.38 -3.66
CA PHE A 305 1.85 -41.03 -4.66
C PHE A 305 3.06 -41.95 -4.55
N ASP A 306 3.80 -42.10 -5.65
CA ASP A 306 5.07 -42.83 -5.64
C ASP A 306 6.11 -41.98 -4.86
N PRO A 307 6.65 -42.52 -3.75
CA PRO A 307 7.61 -41.78 -2.92
C PRO A 307 8.94 -41.47 -3.63
N GLU A 308 9.27 -42.20 -4.71
CA GLU A 308 10.54 -42.03 -5.43
C GLU A 308 10.46 -41.10 -6.63
N VAL A 309 9.26 -40.64 -7.02
CA VAL A 309 9.04 -39.75 -8.19
C VAL A 309 8.67 -38.36 -7.73
N ASP A 310 9.63 -37.43 -7.78
CA ASP A 310 9.38 -36.03 -7.37
C ASP A 310 8.72 -35.18 -8.46
N PHE A 311 7.96 -34.20 -8.02
CA PHE A 311 7.24 -33.24 -8.87
C PHE A 311 6.35 -33.91 -9.91
N PHE A 312 5.74 -35.02 -9.52
CA PHE A 312 4.80 -35.72 -10.36
C PHE A 312 3.41 -35.09 -10.34
N ILE A 313 2.81 -34.98 -11.50
CA ILE A 313 1.41 -34.62 -11.68
C ILE A 313 0.79 -35.52 -12.74
N ASP A 314 -0.39 -36.04 -12.46
CA ASP A 314 -1.19 -36.79 -13.44
C ASP A 314 -1.66 -35.84 -14.55
N ASP A 315 -1.48 -36.20 -15.82
CA ASP A 315 -1.99 -35.43 -16.97
C ASP A 315 -3.47 -35.19 -16.88
N ALA A 316 -4.24 -36.16 -16.35
CA ALA A 316 -5.68 -36.01 -16.15
C ALA A 316 -6.03 -34.93 -15.10
N VAL A 317 -5.23 -34.82 -14.03
CA VAL A 317 -5.38 -33.73 -13.03
C VAL A 317 -5.10 -32.38 -13.65
N LEU A 318 -4.01 -32.26 -14.40
CA LEU A 318 -3.67 -31.00 -15.06
C LEU A 318 -4.72 -30.62 -16.10
N ALA A 319 -5.22 -31.55 -16.91
CA ALA A 319 -6.28 -31.29 -17.85
C ALA A 319 -7.61 -30.90 -17.16
N HIS A 320 -7.90 -31.47 -15.97
CA HIS A 320 -9.06 -31.12 -15.18
C HIS A 320 -8.99 -29.70 -14.64
N THR A 321 -7.90 -29.34 -13.96
CA THR A 321 -7.73 -28.02 -13.35
C THR A 321 -7.61 -26.89 -14.37
N ARG A 322 -7.03 -27.16 -15.56
CA ARG A 322 -6.91 -26.20 -16.67
C ARG A 322 -8.27 -25.82 -17.31
N LYS A 323 -9.35 -26.56 -17.07
CA LYS A 323 -10.71 -26.13 -17.45
C LYS A 323 -11.13 -24.82 -16.79
N LEU A 324 -10.38 -24.35 -15.79
CA LEU A 324 -10.56 -23.01 -15.24
C LEU A 324 -10.46 -21.93 -16.32
N ALA A 325 -9.57 -22.08 -17.29
CA ALA A 325 -9.43 -21.13 -18.39
C ALA A 325 -10.71 -21.03 -19.26
N ASP A 326 -11.35 -22.18 -19.55
CA ASP A 326 -12.61 -22.18 -20.32
C ASP A 326 -13.74 -21.53 -19.53
N ARG A 327 -13.89 -21.90 -18.24
CA ARG A 327 -14.90 -21.29 -17.35
C ARG A 327 -14.66 -19.80 -17.15
N GLY A 328 -13.39 -19.39 -17.00
CA GLY A 328 -13.00 -17.99 -16.87
C GLY A 328 -13.36 -17.18 -18.11
N ALA A 329 -13.04 -17.69 -19.29
CA ALA A 329 -13.38 -17.06 -20.56
C ALA A 329 -14.90 -16.90 -20.76
N GLU A 330 -15.69 -17.91 -20.36
CA GLU A 330 -17.16 -17.83 -20.42
C GLU A 330 -17.70 -16.72 -19.48
N LYS A 331 -17.23 -16.66 -18.25
CA LYS A 331 -17.62 -15.64 -17.27
C LYS A 331 -17.18 -14.23 -17.73
N HIS A 332 -15.98 -14.10 -18.26
CA HIS A 332 -15.47 -12.86 -18.83
C HIS A 332 -16.32 -12.38 -20.00
N ALA A 333 -16.67 -13.27 -20.94
CA ALA A 333 -17.54 -12.94 -22.06
C ALA A 333 -18.96 -12.54 -21.62
N ALA A 334 -19.50 -13.18 -20.58
CA ALA A 334 -20.77 -12.79 -20.00
C ALA A 334 -20.72 -11.42 -19.33
N TRP A 335 -19.66 -11.13 -18.61
CA TRP A 335 -19.39 -9.80 -18.03
C TRP A 335 -19.26 -8.73 -19.11
N GLN A 336 -18.51 -8.99 -20.18
CA GLN A 336 -18.32 -8.04 -21.28
C GLN A 336 -19.67 -7.64 -21.91
N LYS A 337 -20.62 -8.57 -22.05
CA LYS A 337 -21.97 -8.25 -22.51
C LYS A 337 -22.71 -7.28 -21.59
N LYS A 338 -22.57 -7.45 -20.26
CA LYS A 338 -23.15 -6.52 -19.28
C LYS A 338 -22.51 -5.12 -19.42
N VAL A 339 -21.18 -5.06 -19.56
CA VAL A 339 -20.43 -3.80 -19.79
C VAL A 339 -20.88 -3.13 -21.08
N ASP A 340 -21.02 -3.87 -22.17
CA ASP A 340 -21.46 -3.33 -23.47
C ASP A 340 -22.89 -2.76 -23.39
N GLN A 341 -23.79 -3.44 -22.68
CA GLN A 341 -25.15 -2.95 -22.43
C GLN A 341 -25.17 -1.69 -21.57
N TRP A 342 -24.42 -1.69 -20.47
CA TRP A 342 -24.25 -0.53 -19.61
C TRP A 342 -23.63 0.65 -20.38
N ALA A 343 -22.59 0.42 -21.16
CA ALA A 343 -21.88 1.43 -21.96
C ALA A 343 -22.78 2.07 -23.02
N ALA A 344 -23.65 1.27 -23.66
CA ALA A 344 -24.61 1.77 -24.63
C ALA A 344 -25.63 2.74 -24.00
N ALA A 345 -26.00 2.48 -22.74
CA ALA A 345 -26.90 3.36 -21.97
C ALA A 345 -26.18 4.54 -21.32
N ASN A 346 -24.85 4.45 -21.09
CA ASN A 346 -24.05 5.41 -20.33
C ASN A 346 -22.75 5.80 -21.06
N PRO A 347 -22.80 6.49 -22.21
CA PRO A 347 -21.60 6.77 -23.01
C PRO A 347 -20.55 7.63 -22.27
N ASP A 348 -20.99 8.60 -21.45
CA ASP A 348 -20.08 9.43 -20.64
C ASP A 348 -19.44 8.60 -19.52
N GLY A 349 -20.21 7.70 -18.88
CA GLY A 349 -19.70 6.74 -17.89
C GLY A 349 -18.66 5.82 -18.51
N LYS A 350 -18.89 5.34 -19.74
CA LYS A 350 -17.93 4.50 -20.47
C LYS A 350 -16.64 5.25 -20.78
N ALA A 351 -16.73 6.50 -21.22
CA ALA A 351 -15.55 7.32 -21.48
C ALA A 351 -14.73 7.53 -20.20
N LEU A 352 -15.40 7.76 -19.07
CA LEU A 352 -14.74 7.86 -17.76
C LEU A 352 -14.10 6.53 -17.37
N PHE A 353 -14.82 5.41 -17.48
CA PHE A 353 -14.29 4.08 -17.17
C PHE A 353 -13.02 3.78 -17.97
N ASP A 354 -13.02 4.02 -19.29
CA ASP A 354 -11.86 3.79 -20.15
C ASP A 354 -10.66 4.67 -19.76
N ARG A 355 -10.93 5.93 -19.41
CA ARG A 355 -9.89 6.85 -18.94
C ARG A 355 -9.26 6.35 -17.64
N LEU A 356 -10.08 5.92 -16.68
CA LEU A 356 -9.62 5.42 -15.39
C LEU A 356 -8.88 4.08 -15.51
N ALA A 357 -9.38 3.16 -16.33
CA ALA A 357 -8.70 1.90 -16.63
C ALA A 357 -7.32 2.14 -17.26
N ALA A 358 -7.20 3.16 -18.13
CA ALA A 358 -5.92 3.58 -18.72
C ALA A 358 -5.07 4.45 -17.76
N ARG A 359 -5.52 4.71 -16.54
CA ARG A 359 -4.88 5.59 -15.53
C ARG A 359 -4.54 7.00 -16.04
N LYS A 360 -5.25 7.49 -17.06
CA LYS A 360 -5.01 8.81 -17.66
C LYS A 360 -5.70 9.93 -16.90
N LEU A 361 -5.01 11.06 -16.76
CA LEU A 361 -5.62 12.31 -16.31
C LEU A 361 -6.40 12.94 -17.48
N PRO A 362 -7.50 13.66 -17.22
CA PRO A 362 -8.22 14.39 -18.26
C PRO A 362 -7.37 15.57 -18.76
N GLU A 363 -7.53 15.96 -20.02
CA GLU A 363 -6.88 17.15 -20.56
C GLU A 363 -7.30 18.39 -19.76
N GLY A 364 -6.34 19.23 -19.41
CA GLY A 364 -6.57 20.47 -18.67
C GLY A 364 -6.98 20.26 -17.21
N PHE A 365 -6.72 19.08 -16.60
CA PHE A 365 -7.03 18.80 -15.20
C PHE A 365 -6.42 19.83 -14.23
N ASP A 366 -5.34 20.48 -14.63
CA ASP A 366 -4.55 21.45 -13.89
C ASP A 366 -4.83 22.91 -14.27
N ALA A 367 -5.74 23.16 -15.22
CA ALA A 367 -6.00 24.51 -15.74
C ALA A 367 -6.56 25.50 -14.71
N ASN A 368 -7.22 25.00 -13.66
CA ASN A 368 -7.83 25.80 -12.61
C ASN A 368 -7.14 25.69 -11.25
N LEU A 369 -5.86 25.27 -11.24
CA LEU A 369 -5.10 25.26 -10.00
C LEU A 369 -4.90 26.69 -9.47
N PRO A 370 -4.99 26.87 -8.14
CA PRO A 370 -4.85 28.19 -7.55
C PRO A 370 -3.41 28.70 -7.66
N THR A 371 -3.27 30.02 -7.75
CA THR A 371 -1.99 30.75 -7.69
C THR A 371 -2.09 31.87 -6.69
N TRP A 372 -0.95 32.30 -6.14
CA TRP A 372 -0.87 33.36 -5.14
C TRP A 372 0.17 34.41 -5.54
N GLU A 373 -0.06 35.65 -5.12
CA GLU A 373 0.83 36.77 -5.41
C GLU A 373 1.86 37.00 -4.31
N VAL A 374 3.02 37.53 -4.68
CA VAL A 374 4.02 37.98 -3.72
C VAL A 374 3.43 39.00 -2.74
N GLY A 375 3.67 38.79 -1.45
CA GLY A 375 3.09 39.60 -0.37
C GLY A 375 1.92 38.91 0.36
N GLU A 376 1.37 37.82 -0.22
CA GLU A 376 0.46 36.95 0.52
C GLU A 376 1.24 36.03 1.47
N SER A 377 0.56 35.54 2.51
CA SER A 377 1.14 34.61 3.48
C SER A 377 0.16 33.48 3.78
N VAL A 378 0.50 32.26 3.38
CA VAL A 378 -0.40 31.11 3.39
C VAL A 378 0.33 29.87 3.91
N ALA A 379 -0.28 29.12 4.85
CA ALA A 379 0.25 27.82 5.24
C ALA A 379 0.15 26.83 4.06
N THR A 380 1.19 26.04 3.82
CA THR A 380 1.17 25.11 2.68
C THR A 380 0.07 24.05 2.82
N ARG A 381 -0.33 23.66 4.05
CA ARG A 381 -1.55 22.82 4.24
C ARG A 381 -2.84 23.49 3.74
N LYS A 382 -2.95 24.83 3.83
CA LYS A 382 -4.08 25.59 3.32
C LYS A 382 -4.04 25.76 1.80
N ALA A 383 -2.86 25.93 1.25
CA ALA A 383 -2.65 25.90 -0.20
C ALA A 383 -3.01 24.52 -0.78
N SER A 384 -2.65 23.43 -0.08
CA SER A 384 -3.05 22.07 -0.42
C SER A 384 -4.58 21.89 -0.40
N GLU A 385 -5.29 22.44 0.61
CA GLU A 385 -6.76 22.45 0.62
C GLU A 385 -7.33 23.12 -0.64
N ALA A 386 -6.88 24.32 -0.95
CA ALA A 386 -7.35 25.05 -2.12
C ALA A 386 -7.09 24.28 -3.43
N THR A 387 -5.94 23.63 -3.51
CA THR A 387 -5.57 22.78 -4.65
C THR A 387 -6.46 21.55 -4.75
N LEU A 388 -6.72 20.84 -3.63
CA LEU A 388 -7.65 19.71 -3.58
C LEU A 388 -9.06 20.10 -4.00
N GLN A 389 -9.56 21.29 -3.61
CA GLN A 389 -10.86 21.77 -4.07
C GLN A 389 -10.91 21.97 -5.58
N ALA A 390 -9.83 22.45 -6.19
CA ALA A 390 -9.73 22.61 -7.65
C ALA A 390 -9.66 21.24 -8.36
N LEU A 391 -8.79 20.34 -7.89
CA LEU A 391 -8.64 18.98 -8.43
C LEU A 391 -9.93 18.16 -8.26
N GLY A 392 -10.62 18.31 -7.13
CA GLY A 392 -11.88 17.63 -6.86
C GLY A 392 -12.97 17.89 -7.89
N LYS A 393 -12.95 19.02 -8.56
CA LYS A 393 -13.92 19.38 -9.63
C LYS A 393 -13.64 18.64 -10.93
N THR A 394 -12.39 18.26 -11.19
CA THR A 394 -11.96 17.68 -12.47
C THR A 394 -11.65 16.19 -12.38
N LEU A 395 -11.35 15.68 -11.18
CA LEU A 395 -10.92 14.30 -10.93
C LEU A 395 -11.91 13.57 -10.01
N PRO A 396 -13.02 13.01 -10.52
CA PRO A 396 -13.98 12.26 -9.70
C PRO A 396 -13.36 11.00 -9.05
N GLU A 397 -12.26 10.48 -9.61
CA GLU A 397 -11.48 9.38 -9.09
C GLU A 397 -10.59 9.74 -7.89
N LEU A 398 -10.31 11.02 -7.64
CA LEU A 398 -9.52 11.45 -6.49
C LEU A 398 -10.41 11.49 -5.25
N TRP A 399 -10.09 10.69 -4.24
CA TRP A 399 -10.84 10.59 -3.01
C TRP A 399 -9.93 10.23 -1.83
N GLY A 400 -10.32 10.59 -0.62
CA GLY A 400 -9.47 10.39 0.54
C GLY A 400 -9.95 11.16 1.76
N GLY A 401 -9.08 11.27 2.75
CA GLY A 401 -9.41 11.93 4.01
C GLY A 401 -8.25 11.90 4.98
N SER A 402 -8.52 11.71 6.26
CA SER A 402 -7.49 11.70 7.31
C SER A 402 -7.73 10.65 8.38
N ALA A 403 -6.65 10.35 9.12
CA ALA A 403 -6.72 9.61 10.37
C ALA A 403 -7.19 10.55 11.51
N ASP A 404 -8.48 10.91 11.48
CA ASP A 404 -9.18 11.80 12.43
C ASP A 404 -8.64 13.25 12.52
N LEU A 405 -7.82 13.68 11.58
CA LEU A 405 -7.17 14.99 11.57
C LEU A 405 -7.60 15.88 10.39
N ALA A 406 -8.72 15.60 9.73
CA ALA A 406 -9.10 16.26 8.50
C ALA A 406 -9.25 17.80 8.63
N GLY A 407 -9.73 18.31 9.75
CA GLY A 407 -9.78 19.74 10.04
C GLY A 407 -8.41 20.40 10.18
N SER A 408 -7.40 19.64 10.65
CA SER A 408 -6.02 20.11 10.78
C SER A 408 -5.21 19.90 9.50
N ASN A 409 -5.40 18.75 8.83
CA ASN A 409 -4.73 18.43 7.56
C ASN A 409 -5.35 19.15 6.36
N ASN A 410 -6.59 19.62 6.49
CA ASN A 410 -7.37 20.27 5.42
C ASN A 410 -7.58 19.36 4.19
N THR A 411 -8.06 18.14 4.45
CA THR A 411 -8.14 17.06 3.45
C THR A 411 -9.55 16.77 2.94
N PHE A 412 -10.57 17.50 3.37
CA PHE A 412 -11.93 17.33 2.84
C PHE A 412 -12.13 18.01 1.48
N ILE A 413 -12.80 17.32 0.57
CA ILE A 413 -13.38 17.91 -0.63
C ILE A 413 -14.77 18.41 -0.25
N LYS A 414 -14.91 19.73 -0.18
CA LYS A 414 -16.12 20.41 0.31
C LYS A 414 -17.28 20.19 -0.65
N GLY A 415 -18.45 19.90 -0.09
CA GLY A 415 -19.67 19.67 -0.87
C GLY A 415 -19.88 18.22 -1.31
N ASP A 416 -18.86 17.39 -1.22
CA ASP A 416 -18.98 15.94 -1.49
C ASP A 416 -19.33 15.18 -0.19
N PRO A 417 -20.18 14.13 -0.26
CA PRO A 417 -20.51 13.30 0.88
C PRO A 417 -19.32 12.47 1.35
N SER A 418 -19.40 12.01 2.60
CA SER A 418 -18.47 11.03 3.15
C SER A 418 -18.77 9.62 2.64
N PHE A 419 -17.73 8.81 2.46
CA PHE A 419 -17.88 7.41 2.08
C PHE A 419 -18.35 6.58 3.27
N GLY A 420 -19.42 5.85 3.10
CA GLY A 420 -19.98 4.96 4.12
C GLY A 420 -21.43 4.60 3.85
N PRO A 421 -21.99 3.67 4.64
CA PRO A 421 -23.41 3.37 4.59
C PRO A 421 -24.22 4.57 5.10
N GLU A 422 -25.47 4.70 4.62
CA GLU A 422 -26.31 5.88 4.92
C GLU A 422 -26.73 5.94 6.40
N ASP A 423 -26.82 4.83 7.10
CA ASP A 423 -27.25 4.72 8.49
C ASP A 423 -26.25 5.26 9.52
N ILE A 424 -24.99 5.54 9.10
CA ILE A 424 -24.00 6.23 9.94
C ILE A 424 -23.93 7.75 9.70
N THR A 425 -24.84 8.31 8.93
CA THR A 425 -24.96 9.79 8.76
C THR A 425 -25.14 10.47 10.10
N THR A 426 -24.40 11.57 10.29
CA THR A 426 -24.46 12.41 11.50
C THR A 426 -25.00 13.79 11.16
N GLU A 427 -25.15 14.65 12.18
CA GLU A 427 -25.51 16.06 11.95
C GLU A 427 -24.48 16.82 11.11
N THR A 428 -23.22 16.42 11.17
CA THR A 428 -22.10 17.07 10.46
C THR A 428 -21.77 16.43 9.12
N TRP A 429 -21.92 15.11 9.01
CA TRP A 429 -21.43 14.33 7.87
C TRP A 429 -22.55 13.50 7.24
N THR A 430 -22.90 13.82 6.02
CA THR A 430 -23.75 12.95 5.20
C THR A 430 -22.90 11.85 4.59
N THR A 431 -23.30 10.60 4.75
CA THR A 431 -22.61 9.44 4.20
C THR A 431 -23.39 8.82 3.06
N THR A 432 -22.68 8.37 2.04
CA THR A 432 -23.21 7.53 0.96
C THR A 432 -22.14 6.50 0.55
N PRO A 433 -22.52 5.34 0.01
CA PRO A 433 -21.55 4.36 -0.48
C PRO A 433 -20.67 4.87 -1.63
N GLY A 434 -21.11 5.92 -2.32
CA GLY A 434 -20.37 6.63 -3.36
C GLY A 434 -19.63 7.87 -2.89
N GLY A 435 -19.57 8.16 -1.60
CA GLY A 435 -18.90 9.34 -1.04
C GLY A 435 -17.42 9.39 -1.33
N ARG A 436 -16.80 10.59 -1.22
CA ARG A 436 -15.40 10.85 -1.55
C ARG A 436 -14.53 11.16 -0.34
N ASN A 437 -15.13 11.61 0.75
CA ASN A 437 -14.40 11.93 1.96
C ASN A 437 -14.30 10.69 2.85
N LEU A 438 -13.08 10.22 3.12
CA LEU A 438 -12.81 9.05 3.93
C LEU A 438 -12.51 9.43 5.38
N HIS A 439 -13.15 8.75 6.32
CA HIS A 439 -12.88 8.87 7.74
C HIS A 439 -12.21 7.59 8.22
N PHE A 440 -10.88 7.60 8.29
CA PHE A 440 -10.12 6.41 8.74
C PHE A 440 -10.19 6.22 10.27
N GLY A 441 -10.55 7.29 11.02
CA GLY A 441 -10.39 7.34 12.47
C GLY A 441 -8.91 7.41 12.85
N ILE A 442 -8.59 7.25 14.14
CA ILE A 442 -7.20 7.29 14.63
C ILE A 442 -6.55 5.93 14.31
N ARG A 443 -6.19 5.73 13.03
CA ARG A 443 -5.71 4.46 12.46
C ARG A 443 -4.74 4.72 11.29
N GLU A 444 -3.59 5.31 11.55
CA GLU A 444 -2.63 5.69 10.52
C GLU A 444 -2.08 4.48 9.76
N HIS A 445 -1.81 3.38 10.47
CA HIS A 445 -1.28 2.17 9.86
C HIS A 445 -2.29 1.53 8.90
N ALA A 446 -3.54 1.36 9.34
CA ALA A 446 -4.61 0.88 8.47
C ALA A 446 -4.89 1.84 7.32
N MET A 447 -4.88 3.17 7.55
CA MET A 447 -5.02 4.16 6.48
C MET A 447 -4.00 3.92 5.36
N GLY A 448 -2.72 3.77 5.70
CA GLY A 448 -1.68 3.50 4.72
C GLY A 448 -1.89 2.19 3.95
N ALA A 449 -2.27 1.11 4.65
CA ALA A 449 -2.52 -0.19 4.04
C ALA A 449 -3.80 -0.20 3.17
N ILE A 450 -4.87 0.46 3.63
CA ILE A 450 -6.12 0.65 2.88
C ILE A 450 -5.86 1.44 1.60
N MET A 451 -5.07 2.52 1.67
CA MET A 451 -4.68 3.28 0.48
C MET A 451 -3.91 2.42 -0.53
N ASN A 452 -3.05 1.52 -0.08
CA ASN A 452 -2.41 0.55 -0.95
C ASN A 452 -3.44 -0.34 -1.66
N GLY A 453 -4.41 -0.85 -0.93
CA GLY A 453 -5.49 -1.66 -1.50
C GLY A 453 -6.32 -0.90 -2.53
N ILE A 454 -6.70 0.34 -2.26
CA ILE A 454 -7.42 1.20 -3.20
C ILE A 454 -6.61 1.41 -4.49
N ALA A 455 -5.32 1.73 -4.35
CA ALA A 455 -4.44 1.96 -5.50
C ALA A 455 -4.19 0.70 -6.34
N LEU A 456 -4.09 -0.49 -5.68
CA LEU A 456 -3.91 -1.79 -6.34
C LEU A 456 -5.18 -2.27 -7.05
N HIS A 457 -6.36 -2.01 -6.47
CA HIS A 457 -7.63 -2.31 -7.13
C HIS A 457 -7.71 -1.60 -8.49
N GLY A 458 -7.20 -0.38 -8.58
CA GLY A 458 -7.22 0.45 -9.78
C GLY A 458 -8.45 1.35 -9.85
N GLY A 459 -8.63 2.04 -10.98
CA GLY A 459 -9.79 2.90 -11.25
C GLY A 459 -9.85 4.19 -10.45
N THR A 460 -9.37 4.23 -9.21
CA THR A 460 -9.41 5.41 -8.34
C THR A 460 -8.04 5.79 -7.77
N ARG A 461 -7.91 7.01 -7.23
CA ARG A 461 -6.67 7.59 -6.71
C ARG A 461 -6.86 7.99 -5.25
N PRO A 462 -6.26 7.24 -4.28
CA PRO A 462 -6.42 7.54 -2.87
C PRO A 462 -5.45 8.60 -2.37
N TYR A 463 -5.92 9.50 -1.50
CA TYR A 463 -5.05 10.30 -0.65
C TYR A 463 -5.41 10.12 0.83
N GLY A 464 -4.41 10.26 1.71
CA GLY A 464 -4.62 10.13 3.15
C GLY A 464 -3.75 11.07 3.95
N GLY A 465 -4.34 11.74 4.93
CA GLY A 465 -3.70 12.77 5.73
C GLY A 465 -3.49 12.37 7.18
N THR A 466 -2.35 12.79 7.72
CA THR A 466 -2.04 12.79 9.14
C THR A 466 -0.94 13.83 9.40
N PHE A 467 -0.51 14.03 10.66
CA PHE A 467 0.69 14.80 10.93
C PHE A 467 1.93 14.03 10.48
N LEU A 468 2.97 14.74 10.06
CA LEU A 468 4.20 14.08 9.56
C LEU A 468 4.83 13.16 10.60
N ILE A 469 4.81 13.53 11.88
CA ILE A 469 5.33 12.69 12.97
C ILE A 469 4.64 11.32 13.02
N PHE A 470 3.33 11.25 12.71
CA PHE A 470 2.57 10.01 12.73
C PHE A 470 2.75 9.15 11.47
N SER A 471 3.58 9.61 10.52
CA SER A 471 4.07 8.73 9.44
C SER A 471 4.82 7.51 9.99
N ASP A 472 5.36 7.59 11.21
CA ASP A 472 6.03 6.48 11.89
C ASP A 472 5.09 5.30 12.16
N TYR A 473 3.80 5.56 12.47
CA TYR A 473 2.80 4.50 12.62
C TYR A 473 2.50 3.78 11.31
N MET A 474 2.56 4.46 10.18
CA MET A 474 2.19 3.91 8.87
C MET A 474 3.40 3.47 8.03
N ARG A 475 4.61 3.56 8.55
CA ARG A 475 5.85 3.29 7.82
C ARG A 475 5.90 1.95 7.09
N PRO A 476 5.44 0.80 7.66
CA PRO A 476 5.42 -0.47 6.95
C PRO A 476 4.55 -0.44 5.70
N ALA A 477 3.38 0.20 5.77
CA ALA A 477 2.47 0.36 4.64
C ALA A 477 3.06 1.27 3.54
N VAL A 478 3.72 2.37 3.93
CA VAL A 478 4.43 3.28 3.00
C VAL A 478 5.56 2.55 2.27
N ARG A 479 6.33 1.72 2.99
CA ARG A 479 7.40 0.91 2.39
C ARG A 479 6.84 -0.10 1.38
N LEU A 480 5.72 -0.76 1.69
CA LEU A 480 5.05 -1.67 0.75
C LEU A 480 4.48 -0.93 -0.46
N ALA A 481 3.93 0.27 -0.27
CA ALA A 481 3.51 1.14 -1.37
C ALA A 481 4.64 1.36 -2.38
N ALA A 482 5.84 1.67 -1.88
CA ALA A 482 7.02 1.87 -2.71
C ALA A 482 7.46 0.58 -3.42
N LEU A 483 7.49 -0.55 -2.70
CA LEU A 483 7.86 -1.86 -3.26
C LEU A 483 6.91 -2.28 -4.38
N MET A 484 5.61 -2.01 -4.24
CA MET A 484 4.57 -2.29 -5.23
C MET A 484 4.41 -1.20 -6.29
N ARG A 485 5.09 -0.06 -6.12
CA ARG A 485 4.97 1.12 -6.99
C ARG A 485 3.52 1.62 -7.11
N THR A 486 2.82 1.73 -5.98
CA THR A 486 1.44 2.20 -5.96
C THR A 486 1.36 3.72 -6.01
N ASP A 487 0.34 4.25 -6.69
CA ASP A 487 0.02 5.68 -6.71
C ASP A 487 -0.83 6.05 -5.48
N ALA A 488 -0.19 6.17 -4.31
CA ALA A 488 -0.78 6.65 -3.08
C ALA A 488 -0.24 8.04 -2.74
N TYR A 489 -1.14 8.96 -2.30
CA TYR A 489 -0.79 10.36 -2.02
C TYR A 489 -0.96 10.63 -0.53
N TYR A 490 0.16 10.81 0.18
CA TYR A 490 0.15 11.13 1.61
C TYR A 490 0.19 12.64 1.81
N VAL A 491 -0.71 13.16 2.65
CA VAL A 491 -0.78 14.58 3.03
C VAL A 491 -0.30 14.68 4.47
N TRP A 492 1.01 14.87 4.64
CA TRP A 492 1.66 14.96 5.95
C TRP A 492 1.86 16.43 6.33
N THR A 493 0.99 16.92 7.22
CA THR A 493 1.07 18.32 7.71
C THR A 493 1.87 18.41 9.01
N HIS A 494 2.10 19.62 9.50
CA HIS A 494 2.89 19.86 10.71
C HIS A 494 4.31 19.32 10.56
N ASP A 495 4.98 19.77 9.49
CA ASP A 495 6.16 19.18 8.88
C ASP A 495 7.48 19.42 9.65
N SER A 496 7.50 20.28 10.69
CA SER A 496 8.70 20.66 11.44
C SER A 496 8.36 21.25 12.81
N ILE A 497 9.39 21.73 13.53
CA ILE A 497 9.24 22.55 14.75
C ILE A 497 8.37 23.79 14.53
N GLY A 498 8.11 24.15 13.27
CA GLY A 498 7.21 25.25 12.88
C GLY A 498 5.75 25.06 13.29
N LEU A 499 5.37 23.86 13.75
CA LEU A 499 4.04 23.64 14.34
C LEU A 499 3.88 24.31 15.72
N GLY A 500 4.98 24.52 16.47
CA GLY A 500 4.98 25.35 17.68
C GLY A 500 4.71 24.60 18.98
N GLU A 501 3.68 24.99 19.69
CA GLU A 501 3.44 24.74 21.11
C GLU A 501 3.15 23.28 21.47
N ASP A 502 2.75 22.43 20.52
CA ASP A 502 2.47 21.02 20.76
C ASP A 502 3.71 20.22 21.23
N GLY A 503 4.91 20.76 20.89
CA GLY A 503 6.16 20.27 21.42
C GLY A 503 6.72 19.00 20.79
N PRO A 504 7.74 18.38 21.43
CA PRO A 504 8.58 17.34 20.83
C PRO A 504 7.83 16.08 20.36
N THR A 505 6.72 15.74 20.98
CA THR A 505 5.93 14.55 20.60
C THR A 505 5.22 14.71 19.26
N HIS A 506 5.10 15.95 18.78
CA HIS A 506 4.42 16.29 17.53
C HIS A 506 5.37 16.92 16.49
N GLN A 507 6.59 17.27 16.87
CA GLN A 507 7.59 17.95 16.03
C GLN A 507 8.50 16.95 15.33
N PRO A 508 8.38 16.75 14.00
CA PRO A 508 9.27 15.90 13.24
C PRO A 508 10.69 16.47 13.22
N VAL A 509 11.68 15.61 13.34
CA VAL A 509 13.11 15.91 13.21
C VAL A 509 13.76 14.95 12.22
N GLU A 510 13.69 13.65 12.51
CA GLU A 510 14.28 12.59 11.70
C GLU A 510 13.36 12.08 10.59
N GLN A 511 12.05 12.34 10.64
CA GLN A 511 11.04 11.73 9.75
C GLN A 511 11.33 12.01 8.28
N LEU A 512 11.71 13.25 7.92
CA LEU A 512 12.05 13.59 6.52
C LEU A 512 13.23 12.75 6.01
N ALA A 513 14.31 12.68 6.76
CA ALA A 513 15.48 11.88 6.39
C ALA A 513 15.15 10.38 6.35
N ALA A 514 14.38 9.90 7.33
CA ALA A 514 13.98 8.50 7.42
C ALA A 514 13.02 8.07 6.29
N LEU A 515 12.12 8.94 5.86
CA LEU A 515 11.22 8.67 4.74
C LEU A 515 11.95 8.72 3.39
N ARG A 516 12.83 9.70 3.19
CA ARG A 516 13.72 9.79 2.00
C ARG A 516 14.67 8.59 1.86
N ALA A 517 14.95 7.88 2.95
CA ALA A 517 15.74 6.64 2.92
C ALA A 517 14.96 5.42 2.38
N ILE A 518 13.64 5.49 2.20
CA ILE A 518 12.85 4.40 1.61
C ILE A 518 12.95 4.49 0.08
N PRO A 519 13.55 3.50 -0.61
CA PRO A 519 13.66 3.54 -2.07
C PRO A 519 12.29 3.64 -2.74
N GLY A 520 12.13 4.58 -3.67
CA GLY A 520 10.91 4.75 -4.47
C GLY A 520 9.77 5.52 -3.77
N VAL A 521 10.01 6.12 -2.59
CA VAL A 521 9.09 7.09 -1.99
C VAL A 521 9.55 8.50 -2.36
N SER A 522 8.68 9.29 -2.95
CA SER A 522 8.97 10.70 -3.25
C SER A 522 8.47 11.61 -2.12
N ILE A 523 9.37 12.32 -1.45
CA ILE A 523 9.02 13.29 -0.40
C ILE A 523 9.11 14.68 -0.97
N ILE A 524 7.96 15.36 -1.02
CA ILE A 524 7.80 16.70 -1.61
C ILE A 524 7.51 17.69 -0.49
N ARG A 525 8.40 18.64 -0.26
CA ARG A 525 8.29 19.66 0.78
C ARG A 525 8.29 21.05 0.15
N PRO A 526 7.12 21.61 -0.21
CA PRO A 526 7.00 22.85 -0.94
C PRO A 526 7.33 24.08 -0.07
N ALA A 527 8.00 25.06 -0.68
CA ALA A 527 8.44 26.29 -0.02
C ALA A 527 7.30 27.26 0.31
N ASP A 528 6.27 27.30 -0.53
CA ASP A 528 5.14 28.21 -0.41
C ASP A 528 3.86 27.66 -1.07
N ALA A 529 2.86 28.53 -1.18
CA ALA A 529 1.56 28.17 -1.74
C ALA A 529 1.64 27.79 -3.24
N ASN A 530 2.46 28.47 -4.05
CA ASN A 530 2.61 28.18 -5.48
C ASN A 530 3.33 26.84 -5.69
N GLU A 531 4.43 26.58 -4.95
CA GLU A 531 5.06 25.26 -4.99
C GLU A 531 4.13 24.15 -4.52
N THR A 532 3.20 24.42 -3.58
CA THR A 532 2.23 23.43 -3.12
C THR A 532 1.26 23.01 -4.24
N ALA A 533 0.73 23.96 -5.00
CA ALA A 533 -0.12 23.64 -6.15
C ALA A 533 0.66 22.88 -7.23
N ALA A 534 1.90 23.29 -7.51
CA ALA A 534 2.80 22.60 -8.41
C ALA A 534 3.16 21.17 -7.93
N ALA A 535 3.31 20.99 -6.59
CA ALA A 535 3.59 19.68 -5.98
C ALA A 535 2.45 18.68 -6.21
N TRP A 536 1.19 19.09 -6.01
CA TRP A 536 0.04 18.24 -6.33
C TRP A 536 -0.02 17.88 -7.81
N ARG A 537 0.20 18.88 -8.69
CA ARG A 537 0.25 18.64 -10.13
C ARG A 537 1.33 17.63 -10.50
N ALA A 538 2.55 17.86 -10.04
CA ALA A 538 3.68 16.98 -10.33
C ALA A 538 3.46 15.57 -9.75
N ALA A 539 2.94 15.46 -8.52
CA ALA A 539 2.63 14.18 -7.90
C ALA A 539 1.63 13.34 -8.70
N LEU A 540 0.60 13.98 -9.28
CA LEU A 540 -0.38 13.30 -10.13
C LEU A 540 0.20 12.87 -11.47
N LEU A 541 1.16 13.63 -12.03
CA LEU A 541 1.81 13.34 -13.30
C LEU A 541 2.97 12.33 -13.18
N TYR A 542 3.57 12.18 -11.99
CA TYR A 542 4.66 11.23 -11.75
C TYR A 542 4.09 9.87 -11.35
N PRO A 543 4.07 8.88 -12.25
CA PRO A 543 3.40 7.61 -12.01
C PRO A 543 4.24 6.65 -11.15
N GLU A 544 3.58 5.58 -10.70
CA GLU A 544 4.21 4.39 -10.14
C GLU A 544 5.13 4.61 -8.94
N SER A 545 4.80 5.57 -8.08
CA SER A 545 5.45 5.72 -6.78
C SER A 545 4.50 6.34 -5.77
N PRO A 546 4.61 6.03 -4.47
CA PRO A 546 3.93 6.77 -3.43
C PRO A 546 4.58 8.14 -3.23
N LYS A 547 3.76 9.17 -3.02
CA LYS A 547 4.17 10.57 -2.85
C LYS A 547 3.71 11.07 -1.50
N GLY A 548 4.63 11.66 -0.74
CA GLY A 548 4.33 12.34 0.52
C GLY A 548 4.55 13.85 0.40
N LEU A 549 3.50 14.63 0.62
CA LEU A 549 3.55 16.09 0.69
C LEU A 549 3.78 16.48 2.17
N ALA A 550 4.95 16.99 2.50
CA ALA A 550 5.28 17.50 3.82
C ALA A 550 4.92 19.00 3.89
N LEU A 551 3.89 19.36 4.67
CA LEU A 551 3.22 20.64 4.62
C LEU A 551 3.28 21.39 5.96
N SER A 552 3.49 22.69 5.93
CA SER A 552 3.58 23.56 7.10
C SER A 552 2.22 23.76 7.79
N ARG A 553 2.26 23.89 9.14
CA ARG A 553 1.13 24.43 9.94
C ARG A 553 1.11 25.95 9.89
N GLN A 554 2.27 26.57 10.04
CA GLN A 554 2.45 28.03 10.05
C GLN A 554 2.29 28.59 8.63
N ASN A 555 1.89 29.86 8.55
CA ASN A 555 1.87 30.60 7.29
C ASN A 555 3.29 30.88 6.81
N LEU A 556 3.47 30.79 5.50
CA LEU A 556 4.71 31.10 4.81
C LEU A 556 4.48 32.22 3.79
N PRO A 557 5.43 33.14 3.60
CA PRO A 557 5.33 34.16 2.56
C PRO A 557 5.38 33.50 1.18
N VAL A 558 4.63 34.05 0.24
CA VAL A 558 4.77 33.71 -1.18
C VAL A 558 6.04 34.35 -1.71
N LEU A 559 6.97 33.52 -2.18
CA LEU A 559 8.30 33.94 -2.58
C LEU A 559 8.32 34.48 -4.02
N PRO A 560 9.13 35.51 -4.32
CA PRO A 560 9.35 35.96 -5.69
C PRO A 560 9.85 34.83 -6.59
N GLY A 561 9.27 34.70 -7.77
CA GLY A 561 9.65 33.70 -8.79
C GLY A 561 8.95 32.34 -8.67
N THR A 562 8.29 32.02 -7.56
CA THR A 562 7.59 30.72 -7.44
C THR A 562 6.37 30.63 -8.36
N LYS A 563 5.65 31.74 -8.54
CA LYS A 563 4.50 31.79 -9.45
C LYS A 563 4.90 31.43 -10.88
N GLU A 564 6.03 31.89 -11.35
CA GLU A 564 6.55 31.70 -12.70
C GLU A 564 7.25 30.36 -12.90
N HIS A 565 7.98 29.89 -11.87
CA HIS A 565 8.93 28.79 -12.04
C HIS A 565 8.54 27.48 -11.33
N ALA A 566 7.62 27.51 -10.35
CA ALA A 566 7.31 26.32 -9.53
C ALA A 566 6.77 25.16 -10.35
N THR A 567 5.94 25.41 -11.37
CA THR A 567 5.31 24.36 -12.17
C THR A 567 6.33 23.39 -12.79
N GLU A 568 7.39 23.93 -13.41
CA GLU A 568 8.46 23.11 -13.99
C GLU A 568 9.51 22.72 -12.96
N GLY A 569 9.84 23.64 -12.03
CA GLY A 569 10.87 23.47 -11.04
C GLY A 569 10.57 22.34 -10.05
N VAL A 570 9.33 22.28 -9.54
CA VAL A 570 8.89 21.21 -8.65
C VAL A 570 8.86 19.87 -9.38
N ALA A 571 8.41 19.83 -10.63
CA ALA A 571 8.40 18.59 -11.42
C ALA A 571 9.81 18.03 -11.68
N ARG A 572 10.84 18.86 -11.60
CA ARG A 572 12.26 18.47 -11.71
C ARG A 572 12.93 18.25 -10.35
N GLY A 573 12.23 18.51 -9.25
CA GLY A 573 12.68 18.25 -7.88
C GLY A 573 13.58 19.31 -7.26
N ALA A 574 14.26 20.12 -8.06
CA ALA A 574 15.00 21.32 -7.62
C ALA A 574 15.15 22.30 -8.77
N TYR A 575 15.19 23.60 -8.45
CA TYR A 575 15.36 24.64 -9.47
C TYR A 575 16.00 25.91 -8.88
N VAL A 576 16.59 26.73 -9.73
CA VAL A 576 17.16 28.01 -9.34
C VAL A 576 16.02 29.01 -9.13
N LEU A 577 15.76 29.38 -7.88
CA LEU A 577 14.75 30.38 -7.50
C LEU A 577 15.34 31.81 -7.60
N VAL A 578 16.58 32.00 -7.13
CA VAL A 578 17.32 33.27 -7.24
C VAL A 578 18.67 32.97 -7.91
N ALA A 579 18.93 33.60 -9.05
CA ALA A 579 20.15 33.30 -9.82
C ALA A 579 21.43 33.86 -9.21
N GLY A 580 21.35 34.96 -8.44
CA GLY A 580 22.46 35.75 -7.97
C GLY A 580 22.99 36.76 -9.01
N SER A 581 23.90 37.66 -8.61
CA SER A 581 24.43 38.74 -9.46
C SER A 581 25.49 38.28 -10.46
N LYS A 582 26.02 37.04 -10.34
CA LYS A 582 27.04 36.49 -11.24
C LYS A 582 26.54 35.20 -11.93
N PRO A 583 26.96 34.93 -13.16
CA PRO A 583 26.65 33.66 -13.83
C PRO A 583 27.12 32.43 -13.03
N VAL A 584 28.29 32.49 -12.43
CA VAL A 584 28.81 31.51 -11.47
C VAL A 584 28.78 32.19 -10.09
N PRO A 585 27.92 31.75 -9.19
CA PRO A 585 27.80 32.35 -7.85
C PRO A 585 29.01 32.05 -6.98
N ASP A 586 29.25 32.88 -5.96
CA ASP A 586 30.27 32.63 -4.95
C ASP A 586 29.83 31.55 -3.94
N VAL A 587 28.52 31.40 -3.74
CA VAL A 587 27.90 30.39 -2.87
C VAL A 587 26.50 29.97 -3.39
N ILE A 588 26.11 28.70 -3.14
CA ILE A 588 24.77 28.19 -3.41
C ILE A 588 24.08 27.89 -2.08
N LEU A 589 22.89 28.47 -1.89
CA LEU A 589 22.01 28.24 -0.74
C LEU A 589 20.88 27.29 -1.17
N LEU A 590 20.77 26.14 -0.52
CA LEU A 590 19.81 25.09 -0.79
C LEU A 590 18.75 25.11 0.31
N GLY A 591 17.51 25.31 -0.03
CA GLY A 591 16.40 25.28 0.92
C GLY A 591 15.28 24.32 0.49
N THR A 592 14.53 23.82 1.44
CA THR A 592 13.29 23.07 1.21
C THR A 592 12.23 23.49 2.22
N GLY A 593 10.96 23.45 1.81
CA GLY A 593 9.85 23.79 2.70
C GLY A 593 9.94 25.21 3.26
N SER A 594 9.53 25.37 4.50
CA SER A 594 9.46 26.66 5.18
C SER A 594 10.79 27.41 5.28
N GLU A 595 11.91 26.74 5.10
CA GLU A 595 13.25 27.34 5.26
C GLU A 595 13.80 27.98 3.97
N VAL A 596 13.14 27.80 2.81
CA VAL A 596 13.54 28.45 1.56
C VAL A 596 13.52 29.99 1.70
N GLN A 597 12.56 30.55 2.44
CA GLN A 597 12.53 31.98 2.74
C GLN A 597 13.82 32.49 3.42
N LEU A 598 14.40 31.69 4.35
CA LEU A 598 15.64 32.05 5.04
C LEU A 598 16.83 32.08 4.08
N ALA A 599 16.85 31.16 3.09
CA ALA A 599 17.85 31.15 2.03
C ALA A 599 17.71 32.38 1.11
N VAL A 600 16.49 32.80 0.78
CA VAL A 600 16.23 34.02 -0.03
C VAL A 600 16.70 35.29 0.72
N GLU A 601 16.30 35.43 1.98
CA GLU A 601 16.73 36.56 2.82
C GLU A 601 18.25 36.59 3.02
N ALA A 602 18.89 35.44 3.22
CA ALA A 602 20.34 35.32 3.34
C ALA A 602 21.06 35.72 2.04
N ALA A 603 20.50 35.32 0.88
CA ALA A 603 21.05 35.73 -0.41
C ALA A 603 21.00 37.25 -0.61
N GLU A 604 19.91 37.91 -0.24
CA GLU A 604 19.80 39.38 -0.29
C GLU A 604 20.86 40.07 0.57
N ARG A 605 21.17 39.57 1.76
CA ARG A 605 22.20 40.11 2.65
C ARG A 605 23.60 39.87 2.08
N LEU A 606 23.90 38.68 1.59
CA LEU A 606 25.18 38.34 0.97
C LEU A 606 25.47 39.21 -0.26
N GLU A 607 24.46 39.46 -1.10
CA GLU A 607 24.57 40.38 -2.25
C GLU A 607 24.90 41.83 -1.82
N GLN A 608 24.35 42.31 -0.68
CA GLN A 608 24.72 43.61 -0.11
C GLN A 608 26.18 43.66 0.35
N GLU A 609 26.76 42.52 0.70
CA GLU A 609 28.19 42.36 1.05
C GLU A 609 29.07 42.15 -0.21
N GLY A 610 28.49 42.07 -1.42
CA GLY A 610 29.20 41.85 -2.68
C GLY A 610 29.49 40.37 -2.98
N ILE A 611 28.85 39.45 -2.26
CA ILE A 611 28.95 38.02 -2.44
C ILE A 611 27.74 37.53 -3.29
N ALA A 612 28.03 37.03 -4.47
CA ALA A 612 26.96 36.52 -5.35
C ALA A 612 26.41 35.17 -4.81
N ALA A 613 25.14 35.17 -4.38
CA ALA A 613 24.49 34.02 -3.80
C ALA A 613 23.35 33.52 -4.69
N ARG A 614 23.42 32.26 -5.06
CA ARG A 614 22.30 31.56 -5.76
C ARG A 614 21.44 30.87 -4.73
N VAL A 615 20.10 30.99 -4.87
CA VAL A 615 19.15 30.19 -4.10
C VAL A 615 18.56 29.11 -4.98
N VAL A 616 18.60 27.88 -4.49
CA VAL A 616 17.97 26.71 -5.10
C VAL A 616 16.89 26.20 -4.16
N SER A 617 15.62 26.25 -4.62
CA SER A 617 14.55 25.52 -3.96
C SER A 617 14.64 24.04 -4.34
N VAL A 618 14.57 23.16 -3.32
CA VAL A 618 14.69 21.71 -3.47
C VAL A 618 13.45 21.02 -2.90
N PRO A 619 12.29 21.12 -3.57
CA PRO A 619 11.07 20.49 -3.08
C PRO A 619 11.13 18.96 -3.01
N CYS A 620 11.88 18.29 -3.90
CA CYS A 620 12.00 16.82 -3.92
C CYS A 620 13.40 16.36 -4.35
N LEU A 621 14.17 15.86 -3.40
CA LEU A 621 15.55 15.39 -3.63
C LEU A 621 15.64 14.24 -4.64
N ASP A 622 14.67 13.31 -4.60
CA ASP A 622 14.70 12.12 -5.44
C ASP A 622 14.45 12.47 -6.91
N TRP A 623 13.47 13.32 -7.19
CA TRP A 623 13.19 13.77 -8.56
C TRP A 623 14.34 14.60 -9.15
N PHE A 624 15.04 15.37 -8.31
CA PHE A 624 16.24 16.07 -8.77
C PHE A 624 17.39 15.11 -9.08
N ALA A 625 17.57 14.07 -8.29
CA ALA A 625 18.60 13.06 -8.53
C ALA A 625 18.38 12.24 -9.83
N GLU A 626 17.14 12.18 -10.31
CA GLU A 626 16.75 11.51 -11.56
C GLU A 626 16.94 12.39 -12.80
N GLN A 627 17.21 13.70 -12.64
CA GLN A 627 17.45 14.60 -13.78
C GLN A 627 18.75 14.25 -14.51
N ASP A 628 18.80 14.64 -15.78
CA ASP A 628 20.04 14.53 -16.55
C ASP A 628 21.18 15.38 -15.97
N ALA A 629 22.41 15.03 -16.33
CA ALA A 629 23.61 15.68 -15.82
C ALA A 629 23.70 17.17 -16.19
N ASP A 630 23.18 17.54 -17.35
CA ASP A 630 23.22 18.94 -17.83
C ASP A 630 22.28 19.80 -16.97
N TYR A 631 21.10 19.30 -16.62
CA TYR A 631 20.19 20.00 -15.73
C TYR A 631 20.75 20.09 -14.30
N GLN A 632 21.30 18.99 -13.78
CA GLN A 632 21.93 19.01 -12.44
C GLN A 632 23.07 20.01 -12.39
N GLU A 633 23.92 20.06 -13.43
CA GLU A 633 25.01 21.02 -13.54
C GLU A 633 24.51 22.47 -13.68
N ALA A 634 23.44 22.70 -14.41
CA ALA A 634 22.85 24.04 -14.52
C ALA A 634 22.32 24.57 -13.17
N VAL A 635 21.70 23.70 -12.36
CA VAL A 635 21.17 24.05 -11.02
C VAL A 635 22.28 24.14 -9.99
N LEU A 636 23.15 23.13 -9.92
CA LEU A 636 24.23 22.96 -8.94
C LEU A 636 25.59 22.77 -9.61
N PRO A 637 26.17 23.83 -10.22
CA PRO A 637 27.48 23.75 -10.87
C PRO A 637 28.54 23.12 -9.98
N GLN A 638 29.23 22.11 -10.47
CA GLN A 638 30.31 21.42 -9.72
C GLN A 638 31.47 22.33 -9.36
N ALA A 639 31.69 23.37 -10.17
CA ALA A 639 32.70 24.38 -9.91
C ALA A 639 32.45 25.21 -8.62
N VAL A 640 31.18 25.24 -8.16
CA VAL A 640 30.80 25.96 -6.94
C VAL A 640 30.69 24.97 -5.78
N THR A 641 31.76 24.89 -4.98
CA THR A 641 31.84 23.96 -3.84
C THR A 641 31.42 24.60 -2.52
N ALA A 642 31.28 25.93 -2.48
CA ALA A 642 30.67 26.64 -1.36
C ALA A 642 29.15 26.46 -1.41
N ARG A 643 28.58 25.62 -0.54
CA ARG A 643 27.17 25.28 -0.50
C ARG A 643 26.65 25.29 0.93
N VAL A 644 25.42 25.73 1.12
CA VAL A 644 24.73 25.70 2.42
C VAL A 644 23.37 25.10 2.23
N SER A 645 22.98 24.13 3.05
CA SER A 645 21.59 23.68 3.15
C SER A 645 20.91 24.28 4.38
N VAL A 646 19.61 24.55 4.28
CA VAL A 646 18.77 24.93 5.41
C VAL A 646 17.48 24.11 5.42
N GLU A 647 17.30 23.35 6.50
CA GLU A 647 16.10 22.52 6.75
C GLU A 647 15.92 22.33 8.26
N ALA A 648 14.72 22.58 8.78
CA ALA A 648 14.34 22.28 10.17
C ALA A 648 14.14 20.76 10.37
N GLY A 649 15.21 20.01 10.24
CA GLY A 649 15.32 18.55 10.33
C GLY A 649 16.79 18.15 10.28
N LEU A 650 17.08 16.84 10.28
CA LEU A 650 18.45 16.32 10.24
C LEU A 650 19.18 16.68 8.94
N ALA A 651 20.47 17.05 9.05
CA ALA A 651 21.33 17.28 7.89
C ALA A 651 21.59 16.05 7.02
N LEU A 652 21.22 14.87 7.47
CA LEU A 652 21.57 13.57 6.87
C LEU A 652 21.27 13.49 5.37
N SER A 653 20.14 14.05 4.92
CA SER A 653 19.73 14.02 3.51
C SER A 653 20.57 14.90 2.59
N TRP A 654 21.34 15.86 3.13
CA TRP A 654 21.97 16.93 2.37
C TRP A 654 23.43 16.71 2.01
N TRP A 655 24.15 15.84 2.74
CA TRP A 655 25.60 15.68 2.61
C TRP A 655 26.07 15.36 1.19
N ARG A 656 25.25 14.63 0.43
CA ARG A 656 25.57 14.33 -0.99
C ARG A 656 25.65 15.59 -1.85
N LEU A 657 24.82 16.61 -1.57
CA LEU A 657 24.79 17.86 -2.34
C LEU A 657 25.78 18.90 -1.79
N LEU A 658 26.08 18.84 -0.50
CA LEU A 658 26.96 19.80 0.18
C LEU A 658 28.46 19.55 -0.12
N GLY A 659 28.85 18.28 -0.19
CA GLY A 659 30.27 17.94 -0.34
C GLY A 659 31.10 18.29 0.88
N SER A 660 32.44 18.34 0.72
CA SER A 660 33.40 18.56 1.85
C SER A 660 33.46 20.00 2.38
N HIS A 661 33.12 20.98 1.55
CA HIS A 661 33.19 22.40 1.93
C HIS A 661 31.83 22.96 2.37
N GLY A 662 30.76 22.21 2.16
CA GLY A 662 29.41 22.65 2.49
C GLY A 662 29.12 22.72 3.98
N ARG A 663 28.06 23.43 4.33
CA ARG A 663 27.57 23.60 5.70
C ARG A 663 26.08 23.34 5.73
N ALA A 664 25.56 22.78 6.83
CA ALA A 664 24.17 22.60 7.07
C ALA A 664 23.68 23.46 8.22
N VAL A 665 22.59 24.17 8.02
CA VAL A 665 21.76 24.78 9.06
C VAL A 665 20.61 23.82 9.30
N SER A 666 20.71 23.03 10.37
CA SER A 666 19.86 21.83 10.62
C SER A 666 19.49 21.70 12.09
N LEU A 667 18.59 20.79 12.40
CA LEU A 667 18.16 20.47 13.75
C LEU A 667 18.62 19.04 14.09
N GLU A 668 19.60 18.91 15.00
CA GLU A 668 20.21 17.63 15.38
C GLU A 668 19.76 17.16 16.78
N HIS A 669 18.61 17.65 17.26
CA HIS A 669 18.02 17.30 18.55
C HIS A 669 16.50 17.45 18.49
N PHE A 670 15.80 16.90 19.47
CA PHE A 670 14.35 17.09 19.58
C PHE A 670 13.96 18.54 19.82
N GLY A 671 12.75 18.90 19.43
CA GLY A 671 12.19 20.24 19.61
C GLY A 671 11.78 20.55 21.05
N ALA A 672 11.00 21.60 21.22
CA ALA A 672 10.46 22.05 22.51
C ALA A 672 9.09 22.71 22.34
N SER A 673 8.33 22.87 23.42
CA SER A 673 7.06 23.59 23.44
C SER A 673 7.28 25.08 23.60
N ALA A 674 7.09 25.83 22.53
CA ALA A 674 7.11 27.31 22.51
C ALA A 674 6.47 27.82 21.22
N PRO A 675 6.15 29.13 21.08
CA PRO A 675 5.82 29.72 19.79
C PRO A 675 6.91 29.43 18.75
N TYR A 676 6.52 29.07 17.53
CA TYR A 676 7.46 28.58 16.53
C TYR A 676 8.62 29.56 16.23
N GLN A 677 8.35 30.87 16.22
CA GLN A 677 9.39 31.90 16.01
C GLN A 677 10.52 31.77 17.06
N LYS A 678 10.12 31.53 18.33
CA LYS A 678 11.08 31.33 19.41
C LYS A 678 11.91 30.05 19.21
N LEU A 679 11.28 28.97 18.74
CA LEU A 679 11.98 27.72 18.47
C LEU A 679 13.00 27.87 17.34
N PHE A 680 12.63 28.55 16.26
CA PHE A 680 13.56 28.80 15.16
C PHE A 680 14.76 29.66 15.60
N GLU A 681 14.52 30.69 16.42
CA GLU A 681 15.56 31.52 16.99
C GLU A 681 16.49 30.73 17.92
N GLU A 682 15.95 30.03 18.91
CA GLU A 682 16.73 29.29 19.93
C GLU A 682 17.53 28.12 19.32
N PHE A 683 16.98 27.48 18.29
CA PHE A 683 17.64 26.35 17.64
C PHE A 683 18.52 26.76 16.46
N GLY A 684 18.67 28.08 16.22
CA GLY A 684 19.58 28.60 15.21
C GLY A 684 19.17 28.34 13.76
N ILE A 685 17.89 28.06 13.50
CA ILE A 685 17.37 27.97 12.13
C ILE A 685 16.94 29.36 11.68
N THR A 686 17.92 30.19 11.37
CA THR A 686 17.74 31.64 11.11
C THR A 686 18.50 32.11 9.89
N THR A 687 18.08 33.24 9.33
CA THR A 687 18.81 33.93 8.25
C THR A 687 20.25 34.24 8.62
N ASP A 688 20.50 34.66 9.87
CA ASP A 688 21.85 34.93 10.37
C ASP A 688 22.74 33.68 10.35
N ALA A 689 22.21 32.53 10.74
CA ALA A 689 22.92 31.26 10.70
C ALA A 689 23.25 30.83 9.26
N VAL A 690 22.33 31.06 8.30
CA VAL A 690 22.58 30.76 6.88
C VAL A 690 23.68 31.67 6.32
N VAL A 691 23.69 32.95 6.64
CA VAL A 691 24.74 33.90 6.23
C VAL A 691 26.10 33.49 6.83
N ALA A 692 26.17 33.18 8.13
CA ALA A 692 27.37 32.70 8.78
C ALA A 692 27.91 31.41 8.15
N ALA A 693 27.02 30.43 7.91
CA ALA A 693 27.37 29.20 7.24
C ALA A 693 27.88 29.41 5.80
N ALA A 694 27.36 30.41 5.09
CA ALA A 694 27.82 30.80 3.76
C ALA A 694 29.24 31.31 3.78
N HIS A 695 29.57 32.21 4.72
CA HIS A 695 30.93 32.69 4.93
C HIS A 695 31.90 31.56 5.25
N ASP A 696 31.51 30.66 6.15
CA ASP A 696 32.33 29.49 6.53
C ASP A 696 32.57 28.56 5.33
N SER A 697 31.54 28.31 4.54
CA SER A 697 31.62 27.45 3.35
C SER A 697 32.51 28.07 2.26
N ILE A 698 32.40 29.39 2.03
CA ILE A 698 33.27 30.15 1.10
C ILE A 698 34.73 30.12 1.57
N ALA A 699 34.97 30.27 2.85
CA ALA A 699 36.32 30.20 3.41
C ALA A 699 36.94 28.80 3.24
N ALA A 700 36.17 27.76 3.53
CA ALA A 700 36.56 26.36 3.35
C ALA A 700 36.85 26.01 1.88
N SER A 701 36.10 26.59 0.93
CA SER A 701 36.29 26.33 -0.50
C SER A 701 37.54 26.94 -1.10
N LYS A 702 38.16 27.90 -0.40
CA LYS A 702 39.41 28.58 -0.80
C LYS A 702 40.65 27.96 -0.16
N SER A 703 40.49 27.09 0.80
CA SER A 703 41.57 26.38 1.48
C SER A 703 41.90 25.04 0.83
#